data_29f3215da09bb9e39fcc9376d2fa9684
#
_entry.id   29f3215da09bb9e39fcc9376d2fa9684
#
_cell.length_a   1.000
_cell.length_b   1.000
_cell.length_c   1.000
_cell.angle_alpha   90.00
_cell.angle_beta   90.00
_cell.angle_gamma   90.00
#
_symmetry.space_group_name_H-M   'P 1'
#
loop_
_entity.id
_entity.type
_entity.pdbx_description
1 polymer ?
#
loop_
_entity_poly.entity_id
_entity_poly.type
_entity_poly.pdbx_seq_one_letter_code
_entity_poly.pdbx_strand_id
1 'polypeptide(L)'
;MMKKSIAIMAAIAITGAATAANDGGPTAPIGKSEIRIEGGLMTPEALWAMGRIGEVSVSPDAKNIIYGVSYYSVEQNKSHHTLNIMGADGSNDTKLTATTANESSAAWIKGGTKIAFLSNASGSSQLWEMNPDGTERKQLTNDATDIEGFLFSPDESKVILIKRIKIKPTTADIYPDLPLAKGFVVDDLMYKHWDEWLTDAPHPFIADFDGNSINEGKDMLEGTVYDCPNRPFGGAEQFAWSNDSKKIAYSCIKKSGLEYTVSTDTDIYLYDLENGTTVNLCKLDETRSSYGYDTAPQFSPDGKKIAWLSMEHDSYESDLNRLSIMDLATGERKYITEKPNGEEKAVFDSNVDSYCWAPDSKSLYFTGTWHGTTQVYNIDLKGKLTKMTEGDHDYNSVAMLGGKNLIMTRVSMSAPADIYTMKAKAGAEVKQLTFENKHIFDQIATGKVEARWCKTVDGKDLHSWVIFPPNFDPTKKYPTLLFCEGGPQSPVSQFWSYRWNFQIMAANGYIIIAPNRRGLPGFGHAWNWEISTNYGGNCMSDLLSAIDDISKEPYVDTDRLGCVGASFGGYSAMWLAGHHEKRFKAFIAHDGFFNMEQQYYETEESWFPNWDLGGAPYNQTEEAKRSYANSPHKFVDKWDTPILLIHGDRDYRILSSQSMAAFNAARLKGIPAQLLLFPDENHWVLKPQNGILWQRTFFGWLDKWLKK
;
A
#
# COMPACT_ATOMS: atom_id res chain seq x y z
N MET A 1 -31.01 -18.90 12.53
CA MET A 1 -30.47 -18.28 11.30
C MET A 1 -29.44 -17.26 11.77
N MET A 2 -28.20 -17.70 11.86
CA MET A 2 -27.09 -16.88 12.37
C MET A 2 -26.67 -15.87 11.30
N LYS A 3 -26.81 -14.59 11.61
CA LYS A 3 -26.24 -13.50 10.82
C LYS A 3 -24.74 -13.47 11.12
N LYS A 4 -23.92 -13.81 10.12
CA LYS A 4 -22.48 -13.86 10.23
C LYS A 4 -21.89 -12.45 10.12
N SER A 5 -21.05 -12.12 11.11
CA SER A 5 -20.17 -10.95 11.04
C SER A 5 -19.10 -11.22 9.98
N ILE A 6 -19.08 -10.41 8.94
CA ILE A 6 -17.96 -10.34 8.03
C ILE A 6 -17.05 -9.25 8.58
N ALA A 7 -16.04 -9.67 9.35
CA ALA A 7 -14.92 -8.77 9.66
C ALA A 7 -14.21 -8.46 8.35
N ILE A 8 -14.22 -7.20 7.96
CA ILE A 8 -13.60 -6.74 6.73
C ILE A 8 -12.35 -5.99 7.12
N MET A 9 -11.23 -6.63 6.92
CA MET A 9 -9.99 -5.92 6.73
C MET A 9 -9.83 -5.65 5.24
N ALA A 10 -10.36 -4.54 4.81
CA ALA A 10 -10.01 -3.97 3.55
C ALA A 10 -9.29 -2.68 3.85
N ALA A 11 -8.03 -2.73 3.93
CA ALA A 11 -7.21 -1.55 3.76
C ALA A 11 -5.82 -1.99 3.37
N ILE A 12 -5.52 -1.90 2.12
CA ILE A 12 -4.26 -1.31 1.76
C ILE A 12 -4.41 0.21 1.97
N ALA A 13 -4.75 0.63 3.18
CA ALA A 13 -4.12 1.79 3.71
C ALA A 13 -2.69 1.32 3.98
N ILE A 14 -1.74 1.73 3.16
CA ILE A 14 -0.32 1.67 3.47
C ILE A 14 -0.10 2.57 4.70
N THR A 15 -0.67 2.18 5.81
CA THR A 15 -0.15 2.43 7.13
C THR A 15 0.75 1.23 7.35
N GLY A 16 1.98 1.30 6.86
CA GLY A 16 3.01 0.47 7.43
C GLY A 16 2.83 0.60 8.94
N ALA A 17 2.34 -0.47 9.58
CA ALA A 17 2.77 -0.74 10.91
C ALA A 17 4.26 -0.99 10.75
N ALA A 18 5.03 0.12 10.62
CA ALA A 18 6.42 0.05 10.95
C ALA A 18 6.38 -0.55 12.35
N THR A 19 6.94 -1.74 12.51
CA THR A 19 7.43 -2.22 13.78
C THR A 19 8.41 -1.15 14.22
N ALA A 20 7.88 -0.07 14.81
CA ALA A 20 8.69 0.89 15.51
C ALA A 20 9.38 0.04 16.57
N ALA A 21 10.68 -0.14 16.43
CA ALA A 21 11.53 -0.62 17.49
C ALA A 21 11.01 0.05 18.77
N ASN A 22 10.83 -0.74 19.81
CA ASN A 22 10.10 -0.47 21.04
C ASN A 22 10.52 0.87 21.72
N ASP A 23 10.22 1.99 21.08
CA ASP A 23 10.46 3.38 21.54
C ASP A 23 9.30 3.80 22.43
N GLY A 24 8.96 3.03 23.45
CA GLY A 24 7.96 3.32 24.49
C GLY A 24 6.75 4.11 23.97
N GLY A 25 5.53 3.80 24.39
CA GLY A 25 4.32 4.54 23.97
C GLY A 25 4.44 6.06 24.12
N PRO A 26 3.44 6.82 23.64
CA PRO A 26 3.41 8.28 23.84
C PRO A 26 3.52 8.63 25.33
N THR A 27 4.32 9.63 25.66
CA THR A 27 4.51 10.12 27.04
C THR A 27 3.33 10.96 27.51
N ALA A 28 2.51 11.46 26.58
CA ALA A 28 1.27 12.17 26.82
C ALA A 28 0.24 11.74 25.75
N PRO A 29 -1.07 11.81 26.03
CA PRO A 29 -2.09 11.43 25.05
C PRO A 29 -1.93 12.23 23.75
N ILE A 30 -1.86 11.49 22.62
CA ILE A 30 -1.90 12.07 21.28
C ILE A 30 -3.32 11.86 20.74
N GLY A 31 -3.94 12.90 20.26
CA GLY A 31 -5.31 12.88 19.74
C GLY A 31 -5.49 13.87 18.60
N LYS A 32 -6.73 14.18 18.30
CA LYS A 32 -7.12 15.15 17.27
C LYS A 32 -6.46 16.50 17.54
N SER A 33 -5.77 17.01 16.53
CA SER A 33 -5.03 18.29 16.64
C SER A 33 -5.99 19.48 16.59
N GLU A 34 -5.71 20.48 17.42
CA GLU A 34 -6.38 21.79 17.39
C GLU A 34 -5.54 22.86 16.68
N ILE A 35 -4.75 22.44 15.69
CA ILE A 35 -3.86 23.34 14.95
C ILE A 35 -4.63 24.54 14.38
N ARG A 36 -4.02 25.72 14.51
CA ARG A 36 -4.45 26.95 13.82
C ARG A 36 -3.53 27.21 12.65
N ILE A 37 -4.10 27.42 11.47
CA ILE A 37 -3.35 27.58 10.23
C ILE A 37 -3.40 29.06 9.83
N GLU A 38 -2.26 29.73 9.96
CA GLU A 38 -2.09 31.08 9.47
C GLU A 38 -1.91 31.10 7.96
N GLY A 39 -2.45 32.12 7.28
CA GLY A 39 -2.31 32.28 5.83
C GLY A 39 -3.23 31.42 4.95
N GLY A 40 -4.02 30.52 5.53
CA GLY A 40 -5.06 29.76 4.82
C GLY A 40 -4.56 28.79 3.76
N LEU A 41 -3.33 28.28 3.87
CA LEU A 41 -2.72 27.33 2.96
C LEU A 41 -2.23 26.07 3.68
N MET A 42 -2.14 24.96 2.96
CA MET A 42 -1.58 23.71 3.48
C MET A 42 -0.10 23.89 3.83
N THR A 43 0.28 23.49 5.04
CA THR A 43 1.67 23.47 5.54
C THR A 43 2.09 22.06 5.91
N PRO A 44 3.39 21.78 6.07
CA PRO A 44 3.86 20.48 6.57
C PRO A 44 3.23 20.12 7.91
N GLU A 45 3.11 21.08 8.82
CA GLU A 45 2.52 20.90 10.14
C GLU A 45 1.02 20.61 10.06
N ALA A 46 0.27 21.28 9.15
CA ALA A 46 -1.13 20.99 8.89
C ALA A 46 -1.34 19.58 8.34
N LEU A 47 -0.46 19.14 7.44
CA LEU A 47 -0.50 17.77 6.86
C LEU A 47 -0.28 16.69 7.93
N TRP A 48 0.69 16.90 8.84
CA TRP A 48 0.97 15.99 9.93
C TRP A 48 0.00 16.07 11.11
N ALA A 49 -0.79 17.15 11.21
CA ALA A 49 -1.86 17.30 12.19
C ALA A 49 -3.13 16.50 11.86
N MET A 50 -3.25 15.99 10.63
CA MET A 50 -4.44 15.25 10.18
C MET A 50 -4.55 13.89 10.85
N GLY A 51 -5.74 13.54 11.33
CA GLY A 51 -6.12 12.18 11.70
C GLY A 51 -6.22 11.32 10.45
N ARG A 52 -5.73 10.07 10.54
CA ARG A 52 -5.71 9.11 9.43
C ARG A 52 -6.62 7.94 9.75
N ILE A 53 -7.77 7.90 9.08
CA ILE A 53 -8.72 6.80 9.21
C ILE A 53 -8.10 5.53 8.59
N GLY A 54 -8.16 4.43 9.35
CA GLY A 54 -7.66 3.11 8.98
C GLY A 54 -8.77 2.07 8.84
N GLU A 55 -8.69 1.02 9.67
CA GLU A 55 -9.62 -0.13 9.65
C GLU A 55 -11.06 0.26 9.97
N VAL A 56 -11.99 -0.53 9.41
CA VAL A 56 -13.44 -0.38 9.63
C VAL A 56 -14.04 -1.76 9.91
N SER A 57 -14.83 -1.89 10.98
CA SER A 57 -15.50 -3.12 11.41
C SER A 57 -16.97 -2.88 11.70
N VAL A 58 -17.85 -3.62 11.01
CA VAL A 58 -19.31 -3.48 11.11
C VAL A 58 -19.85 -4.49 12.13
N SER A 59 -20.74 -4.04 13.02
CA SER A 59 -21.39 -4.94 13.99
C SER A 59 -22.27 -6.00 13.29
N PRO A 60 -22.45 -7.19 13.91
CA PRO A 60 -23.26 -8.27 13.32
C PRO A 60 -24.70 -7.89 13.00
N ASP A 61 -25.28 -6.97 13.75
CA ASP A 61 -26.63 -6.42 13.53
C ASP A 61 -26.63 -5.22 12.55
N ALA A 62 -25.46 -4.84 12.05
CA ALA A 62 -25.24 -3.71 11.15
C ALA A 62 -25.73 -2.35 11.66
N LYS A 63 -25.77 -2.16 12.99
CA LYS A 63 -26.17 -0.88 13.58
C LYS A 63 -25.02 0.00 13.99
N ASN A 64 -23.84 -0.57 14.24
CA ASN A 64 -22.66 0.15 14.68
C ASN A 64 -21.46 -0.17 13.79
N ILE A 65 -20.57 0.81 13.71
CA ILE A 65 -19.29 0.75 12.99
C ILE A 65 -18.20 1.12 13.98
N ILE A 66 -17.15 0.27 14.08
CA ILE A 66 -15.90 0.62 14.75
C ILE A 66 -14.91 0.98 13.67
N TYR A 67 -14.09 2.00 13.92
CA TYR A 67 -13.03 2.38 13.01
C TYR A 67 -11.80 2.89 13.76
N GLY A 68 -10.63 2.70 13.16
CA GLY A 68 -9.36 3.16 13.69
C GLY A 68 -9.00 4.55 13.18
N VAL A 69 -8.34 5.35 14.03
CA VAL A 69 -7.73 6.63 13.63
C VAL A 69 -6.34 6.75 14.22
N SER A 70 -5.36 7.02 13.35
CA SER A 70 -4.00 7.35 13.78
C SER A 70 -3.80 8.86 13.87
N TYR A 71 -3.36 9.33 15.03
CA TYR A 71 -2.95 10.71 15.27
C TYR A 71 -1.44 10.79 15.46
N TYR A 72 -0.86 11.95 15.17
CA TYR A 72 0.59 12.16 15.21
C TYR A 72 0.93 13.38 16.06
N SER A 73 2.02 13.27 16.82
CA SER A 73 2.62 14.39 17.54
C SER A 73 4.01 14.69 16.98
N VAL A 74 4.18 15.86 16.41
CA VAL A 74 5.48 16.34 15.96
C VAL A 74 6.44 16.53 17.14
N GLU A 75 5.94 17.03 18.27
CA GLU A 75 6.72 17.25 19.48
C GLU A 75 7.30 15.95 20.05
N GLN A 76 6.44 14.91 20.19
CA GLN A 76 6.86 13.60 20.67
C GLN A 76 7.53 12.73 19.60
N ASN A 77 7.45 13.13 18.33
CA ASN A 77 7.86 12.37 17.15
C ASN A 77 7.25 10.95 17.11
N LYS A 78 5.99 10.83 17.52
CA LYS A 78 5.27 9.55 17.69
C LYS A 78 3.86 9.61 17.12
N SER A 79 3.27 8.44 16.92
CA SER A 79 1.87 8.24 16.59
C SER A 79 1.11 7.59 17.73
N HIS A 80 -0.22 7.73 17.72
CA HIS A 80 -1.14 7.04 18.60
C HIS A 80 -2.33 6.54 17.78
N HIS A 81 -2.50 5.23 17.75
CA HIS A 81 -3.62 4.59 17.08
C HIS A 81 -4.76 4.37 18.08
N THR A 82 -5.96 4.83 17.71
CA THR A 82 -7.14 4.84 18.57
C THR A 82 -8.34 4.23 17.87
N LEU A 83 -9.24 3.62 18.63
CA LEU A 83 -10.50 3.08 18.15
C LEU A 83 -11.66 4.04 18.48
N ASN A 84 -12.56 4.18 17.51
CA ASN A 84 -13.81 4.93 17.62
C ASN A 84 -15.00 4.04 17.28
N ILE A 85 -16.19 4.40 17.75
CA ILE A 85 -17.45 3.73 17.40
C ILE A 85 -18.49 4.78 17.00
N MET A 86 -19.29 4.46 15.97
CA MET A 86 -20.42 5.30 15.56
C MET A 86 -21.60 4.41 15.13
N GLY A 87 -22.79 5.00 15.08
CA GLY A 87 -23.95 4.38 14.44
C GLY A 87 -23.72 4.17 12.94
N ALA A 88 -24.38 3.18 12.35
CA ALA A 88 -24.29 2.89 10.90
C ALA A 88 -24.76 4.05 10.00
N ASP A 89 -25.43 5.04 10.57
CA ASP A 89 -25.87 6.28 9.91
C ASP A 89 -24.92 7.47 10.15
N GLY A 90 -23.80 7.24 10.89
CA GLY A 90 -22.82 8.24 11.28
C GLY A 90 -23.17 8.98 12.57
N SER A 91 -24.22 8.58 13.28
CA SER A 91 -24.60 9.18 14.57
C SER A 91 -23.76 8.68 15.74
N ASN A 92 -23.71 9.47 16.83
CA ASN A 92 -23.09 9.10 18.10
C ASN A 92 -21.62 8.64 18.00
N ASP A 93 -20.86 9.33 17.16
CA ASP A 93 -19.44 9.06 16.99
C ASP A 93 -18.68 9.34 18.30
N THR A 94 -18.03 8.32 18.83
CA THR A 94 -17.40 8.35 20.15
C THR A 94 -16.07 7.60 20.14
N LYS A 95 -15.05 8.19 20.76
CA LYS A 95 -13.76 7.55 20.95
C LYS A 95 -13.82 6.47 22.03
N LEU A 96 -13.39 5.25 21.70
CA LEU A 96 -13.30 4.12 22.63
C LEU A 96 -11.98 4.06 23.40
N THR A 97 -10.86 4.39 22.73
CA THR A 97 -9.54 4.37 23.36
C THR A 97 -9.41 5.50 24.40
N ALA A 98 -9.26 5.12 25.66
CA ALA A 98 -9.15 6.04 26.79
C ALA A 98 -7.72 6.15 27.36
N THR A 99 -6.76 5.39 26.84
CA THR A 99 -5.39 5.29 27.33
C THR A 99 -4.38 5.87 26.34
N THR A 100 -3.09 5.87 26.69
CA THR A 100 -1.99 6.18 25.79
C THR A 100 -1.51 4.97 24.99
N ALA A 101 -2.07 3.78 25.23
CA ALA A 101 -1.74 2.58 24.48
C ALA A 101 -2.27 2.65 23.05
N ASN A 102 -1.51 2.12 22.10
CA ASN A 102 -2.03 1.88 20.76
C ASN A 102 -3.06 0.76 20.79
N GLU A 103 -4.22 1.01 20.17
CA GLU A 103 -5.33 0.05 20.08
C GLU A 103 -5.79 -0.08 18.64
N SER A 104 -5.83 -1.30 18.10
CA SER A 104 -6.06 -1.56 16.67
C SER A 104 -6.76 -2.90 16.43
N SER A 105 -7.07 -3.19 15.18
CA SER A 105 -7.59 -4.48 14.72
C SER A 105 -8.88 -4.89 15.41
N ALA A 106 -9.83 -3.94 15.55
CA ALA A 106 -11.07 -4.19 16.27
C ALA A 106 -12.00 -5.16 15.54
N ALA A 107 -12.47 -6.19 16.23
CA ALA A 107 -13.43 -7.18 15.76
C ALA A 107 -14.58 -7.37 16.74
N TRP A 108 -15.80 -7.53 16.22
CA TRP A 108 -16.96 -7.85 17.03
C TRP A 108 -16.98 -9.32 17.40
N ILE A 109 -17.16 -9.61 18.68
CA ILE A 109 -17.27 -10.97 19.23
C ILE A 109 -18.50 -11.12 20.13
N LYS A 110 -18.79 -12.35 20.57
CA LYS A 110 -19.92 -12.68 21.43
C LYS A 110 -21.26 -12.16 20.88
N GLY A 111 -21.43 -12.38 19.55
CA GLY A 111 -22.64 -11.93 18.86
C GLY A 111 -22.82 -10.41 18.79
N GLY A 112 -21.73 -9.64 18.93
CA GLY A 112 -21.73 -8.18 18.89
C GLY A 112 -21.88 -7.52 20.26
N THR A 113 -21.80 -8.27 21.34
CA THR A 113 -21.89 -7.73 22.72
C THR A 113 -20.53 -7.30 23.26
N LYS A 114 -19.43 -7.74 22.65
CA LYS A 114 -18.06 -7.37 22.98
C LYS A 114 -17.27 -7.03 21.73
N ILE A 115 -16.19 -6.28 21.92
CA ILE A 115 -15.21 -5.91 20.90
C ILE A 115 -13.88 -6.52 21.33
N ALA A 116 -13.26 -7.35 20.47
CA ALA A 116 -11.89 -7.78 20.61
C ALA A 116 -10.96 -6.81 19.87
N PHE A 117 -9.78 -6.54 20.39
CA PHE A 117 -8.83 -5.59 19.81
C PHE A 117 -7.42 -5.85 20.30
N LEU A 118 -6.42 -5.43 19.53
CA LEU A 118 -5.03 -5.43 19.97
C LEU A 118 -4.72 -4.18 20.78
N SER A 119 -3.96 -4.35 21.88
CA SER A 119 -3.49 -3.25 22.71
C SER A 119 -2.15 -3.57 23.34
N ASN A 120 -1.25 -2.57 23.37
CA ASN A 120 0.04 -2.67 24.06
C ASN A 120 0.00 -2.12 25.51
N ALA A 121 -1.18 -2.02 26.10
CA ALA A 121 -1.38 -1.49 27.46
C ALA A 121 -0.67 -2.32 28.55
N SER A 122 -0.40 -3.61 28.32
CA SER A 122 0.36 -4.48 29.21
C SER A 122 1.87 -4.49 29.00
N GLY A 123 2.38 -3.65 28.10
CA GLY A 123 3.81 -3.56 27.76
C GLY A 123 4.21 -4.28 26.47
N SER A 124 3.38 -5.21 25.97
CA SER A 124 3.48 -5.86 24.66
C SER A 124 2.12 -5.87 23.99
N SER A 125 2.08 -6.06 22.67
CA SER A 125 0.83 -6.16 21.92
C SER A 125 0.12 -7.49 22.28
N GLN A 126 -1.05 -7.39 22.91
CA GLN A 126 -1.87 -8.52 23.32
C GLN A 126 -3.31 -8.34 22.84
N LEU A 127 -4.07 -9.44 22.81
CA LEU A 127 -5.49 -9.40 22.49
C LEU A 127 -6.32 -9.10 23.74
N TRP A 128 -7.20 -8.13 23.63
CA TRP A 128 -8.09 -7.64 24.69
C TRP A 128 -9.55 -7.71 24.24
N GLU A 129 -10.48 -7.63 25.18
CA GLU A 129 -11.89 -7.37 24.92
C GLU A 129 -12.40 -6.18 25.72
N MET A 130 -13.48 -5.54 25.23
CA MET A 130 -14.23 -4.49 25.93
C MET A 130 -15.70 -4.50 25.54
N ASN A 131 -16.54 -3.81 26.32
CA ASN A 131 -17.91 -3.49 25.90
C ASN A 131 -17.91 -2.48 24.74
N PRO A 132 -19.00 -2.38 23.95
CA PRO A 132 -19.13 -1.37 22.91
C PRO A 132 -19.09 0.09 23.40
N ASP A 133 -19.28 0.33 24.70
CA ASP A 133 -19.13 1.64 25.34
C ASP A 133 -17.71 1.91 25.89
N GLY A 134 -16.75 0.99 25.63
CA GLY A 134 -15.36 1.09 26.06
C GLY A 134 -15.09 0.59 27.48
N THR A 135 -16.11 0.17 28.22
CA THR A 135 -15.99 -0.35 29.59
C THR A 135 -15.61 -1.84 29.64
N GLU A 136 -15.38 -2.38 30.85
CA GLU A 136 -15.05 -3.80 31.10
C GLU A 136 -13.89 -4.31 30.23
N ARG A 137 -12.81 -3.55 30.17
CA ARG A 137 -11.59 -3.92 29.44
C ARG A 137 -10.90 -5.09 30.12
N LYS A 138 -10.64 -6.15 29.35
CA LYS A 138 -10.03 -7.39 29.82
C LYS A 138 -9.03 -7.92 28.82
N GLN A 139 -7.84 -8.27 29.28
CA GLN A 139 -6.84 -8.95 28.48
C GLN A 139 -7.23 -10.42 28.29
N LEU A 140 -7.20 -10.90 27.04
CA LEU A 140 -7.55 -12.28 26.67
C LEU A 140 -6.33 -13.17 26.50
N THR A 141 -5.19 -12.59 26.05
CA THR A 141 -3.91 -13.31 25.88
C THR A 141 -2.86 -12.78 26.85
N ASN A 142 -1.92 -13.64 27.22
CA ASN A 142 -0.71 -13.27 27.95
C ASN A 142 0.48 -14.00 27.34
N ASP A 143 0.70 -13.74 26.05
CA ASP A 143 1.75 -14.38 25.28
C ASP A 143 3.12 -13.74 25.58
N ALA A 144 4.17 -14.53 25.44
CA ALA A 144 5.55 -14.05 25.63
C ALA A 144 6.02 -13.12 24.49
N THR A 145 5.35 -13.18 23.35
CA THR A 145 5.62 -12.36 22.16
C THR A 145 4.45 -11.43 21.85
N ASP A 146 4.70 -10.43 21.03
CA ASP A 146 3.65 -9.59 20.49
C ASP A 146 2.68 -10.39 19.61
N ILE A 147 1.39 -10.09 19.73
CA ILE A 147 0.35 -10.52 18.78
C ILE A 147 0.25 -9.45 17.70
N GLU A 148 0.56 -9.80 16.45
CA GLU A 148 0.55 -8.87 15.29
C GLU A 148 -0.81 -8.82 14.59
N GLY A 149 -1.65 -9.86 14.77
CA GLY A 149 -2.98 -9.94 14.19
C GLY A 149 -3.77 -11.12 14.75
N PHE A 150 -5.07 -11.12 14.52
CA PHE A 150 -5.94 -12.21 14.94
C PHE A 150 -7.18 -12.35 14.06
N LEU A 151 -7.78 -13.56 14.07
CA LEU A 151 -9.04 -13.82 13.37
C LEU A 151 -9.82 -14.93 14.09
N PHE A 152 -10.98 -14.58 14.68
CA PHE A 152 -11.87 -15.57 15.34
C PHE A 152 -12.56 -16.47 14.32
N SER A 153 -12.75 -17.75 14.69
CA SER A 153 -13.62 -18.65 13.94
C SER A 153 -15.07 -18.18 14.01
N PRO A 154 -15.92 -18.53 13.02
CA PRO A 154 -17.34 -18.13 13.01
C PRO A 154 -18.16 -18.58 14.23
N ASP A 155 -17.79 -19.69 14.87
CA ASP A 155 -18.39 -20.19 16.11
C ASP A 155 -17.73 -19.63 17.38
N GLU A 156 -16.69 -18.82 17.20
CA GLU A 156 -15.88 -18.21 18.26
C GLU A 156 -15.23 -19.22 19.24
N SER A 157 -15.12 -20.50 18.86
CA SER A 157 -14.42 -21.49 19.69
C SER A 157 -12.90 -21.44 19.54
N LYS A 158 -12.41 -20.85 18.43
CA LYS A 158 -10.99 -20.76 18.09
C LYS A 158 -10.64 -19.38 17.57
N VAL A 159 -9.35 -19.07 17.63
CA VAL A 159 -8.78 -17.85 17.04
C VAL A 159 -7.44 -18.17 16.39
N ILE A 160 -7.19 -17.59 15.21
CA ILE A 160 -5.85 -17.51 14.63
C ILE A 160 -5.16 -16.32 15.29
N LEU A 161 -3.97 -16.54 15.86
CA LEU A 161 -3.07 -15.50 16.36
C LEU A 161 -1.85 -15.44 15.43
N ILE A 162 -1.49 -14.26 14.96
CA ILE A 162 -0.27 -14.06 14.18
C ILE A 162 0.82 -13.66 15.15
N LYS A 163 1.90 -14.48 15.22
CA LYS A 163 3.04 -14.26 16.12
C LYS A 163 4.35 -14.49 15.36
N ARG A 164 5.42 -13.83 15.78
CA ARG A 164 6.74 -14.08 15.21
C ARG A 164 7.43 -15.25 15.91
N ILE A 165 8.04 -16.11 15.12
CA ILE A 165 8.90 -17.20 15.58
C ILE A 165 10.33 -16.96 15.10
N LYS A 166 11.31 -17.35 15.90
CA LYS A 166 12.72 -17.30 15.52
C LYS A 166 13.03 -18.38 14.50
N ILE A 167 13.53 -18.00 13.32
CA ILE A 167 13.85 -18.92 12.21
C ILE A 167 15.35 -19.05 11.94
N LYS A 168 16.16 -18.10 12.40
CA LYS A 168 17.62 -18.11 12.25
C LYS A 168 18.31 -17.81 13.58
N PRO A 169 19.47 -18.44 13.85
CA PRO A 169 20.25 -18.06 15.02
C PRO A 169 20.83 -16.66 14.85
N THR A 170 20.81 -15.87 15.92
CA THR A 170 21.52 -14.60 15.99
C THR A 170 23.00 -14.82 16.26
N THR A 171 23.83 -13.78 16.08
CA THR A 171 25.26 -13.85 16.43
C THR A 171 25.48 -14.23 17.89
N ALA A 172 24.63 -13.77 18.80
CA ALA A 172 24.69 -14.14 20.21
C ALA A 172 24.34 -15.63 20.47
N ASP A 173 23.51 -16.24 19.65
CA ASP A 173 23.23 -17.69 19.74
C ASP A 173 24.41 -18.52 19.25
N ILE A 174 25.09 -18.06 18.20
CA ILE A 174 26.25 -18.77 17.60
C ILE A 174 27.49 -18.59 18.47
N TYR A 175 27.68 -17.40 19.04
CA TYR A 175 28.84 -16.99 19.85
C TYR A 175 28.36 -16.42 21.20
N PRO A 176 27.90 -17.28 22.13
CA PRO A 176 27.35 -16.82 23.42
C PRO A 176 28.39 -16.16 24.35
N ASP A 177 29.67 -16.32 24.06
CA ASP A 177 30.77 -15.63 24.71
C ASP A 177 30.97 -14.18 24.21
N LEU A 178 30.27 -13.77 23.13
CA LEU A 178 30.35 -12.43 22.54
C LEU A 178 29.01 -11.69 22.58
N PRO A 179 28.38 -11.51 23.76
CA PRO A 179 26.98 -11.01 23.84
C PRO A 179 26.81 -9.57 23.35
N LEU A 180 27.88 -8.81 23.18
CA LEU A 180 27.83 -7.42 22.66
C LEU A 180 28.16 -7.33 21.17
N ALA A 181 28.46 -8.44 20.51
CA ALA A 181 28.69 -8.45 19.06
C ALA A 181 27.37 -8.23 18.32
N LYS A 182 27.41 -7.33 17.31
CA LYS A 182 26.23 -6.94 16.52
C LYS A 182 26.36 -7.29 15.03
N GLY A 183 27.38 -8.04 14.66
CA GLY A 183 27.57 -8.48 13.27
C GLY A 183 26.56 -9.54 12.88
N PHE A 184 26.15 -9.56 11.63
CA PHE A 184 25.34 -10.63 11.04
C PHE A 184 26.26 -11.57 10.26
N VAL A 185 26.09 -12.88 10.46
CA VAL A 185 26.70 -13.91 9.63
C VAL A 185 25.64 -14.43 8.69
N VAL A 186 25.86 -14.28 7.40
CA VAL A 186 24.88 -14.60 6.34
C VAL A 186 25.54 -15.53 5.33
N ASP A 187 24.92 -16.63 5.03
CA ASP A 187 25.37 -17.66 4.09
C ASP A 187 24.34 -18.02 3.00
N ASP A 188 23.14 -17.42 3.06
CA ASP A 188 22.09 -17.59 2.05
C ASP A 188 21.33 -16.28 1.79
N LEU A 189 20.60 -16.21 0.68
CA LEU A 189 19.77 -15.06 0.31
C LEU A 189 18.47 -15.01 1.12
N MET A 190 17.72 -13.93 0.89
CA MET A 190 16.62 -13.42 1.70
C MET A 190 17.09 -13.28 3.16
N TYR A 191 18.19 -12.54 3.36
CA TYR A 191 18.68 -12.19 4.68
C TYR A 191 18.13 -10.85 5.18
N LYS A 192 17.54 -10.07 4.30
CA LYS A 192 16.85 -8.80 4.56
C LYS A 192 15.61 -8.69 3.68
N HIS A 193 14.58 -8.01 4.14
CA HIS A 193 13.36 -7.77 3.40
C HIS A 193 12.75 -6.44 3.84
N TRP A 194 12.42 -5.57 2.90
CA TRP A 194 11.89 -4.23 3.10
C TRP A 194 12.80 -3.34 3.96
N ASP A 195 12.72 -3.40 5.29
CA ASP A 195 13.52 -2.63 6.25
C ASP A 195 14.04 -3.45 7.44
N GLU A 196 13.90 -4.78 7.37
CA GLU A 196 14.27 -5.71 8.44
C GLU A 196 15.36 -6.71 8.00
N TRP A 197 16.25 -7.06 8.93
CA TRP A 197 17.10 -8.24 8.83
C TRP A 197 16.31 -9.45 9.31
N LEU A 198 16.25 -10.51 8.49
CA LEU A 198 15.40 -11.66 8.73
C LEU A 198 16.02 -12.65 9.72
N THR A 199 15.58 -12.56 10.97
CA THR A 199 15.91 -13.50 12.06
C THR A 199 14.69 -14.27 12.55
N ASP A 200 13.52 -13.82 12.18
CA ASP A 200 12.20 -14.37 12.54
C ASP A 200 11.25 -14.39 11.34
N ALA A 201 10.11 -15.07 11.48
CA ALA A 201 9.01 -15.11 10.52
C ALA A 201 7.67 -15.00 11.25
N PRO A 202 6.65 -14.32 10.67
CA PRO A 202 5.30 -14.37 11.18
C PRO A 202 4.69 -15.75 10.89
N HIS A 203 4.06 -16.36 11.90
CA HIS A 203 3.34 -17.62 11.78
C HIS A 203 1.92 -17.52 12.36
N PRO A 204 0.93 -18.22 11.79
CA PRO A 204 -0.40 -18.34 12.36
C PRO A 204 -0.44 -19.45 13.43
N PHE A 205 -0.94 -19.11 14.61
CA PHE A 205 -1.17 -20.03 15.70
C PHE A 205 -2.67 -20.25 15.88
N ILE A 206 -3.12 -21.50 15.93
CA ILE A 206 -4.51 -21.83 16.17
C ILE A 206 -4.69 -22.03 17.69
N ALA A 207 -5.36 -21.09 18.34
CA ALA A 207 -5.62 -21.06 19.76
C ALA A 207 -7.08 -21.35 20.07
N ASP A 208 -7.37 -21.93 21.26
CA ASP A 208 -8.72 -22.11 21.77
C ASP A 208 -9.17 -20.88 22.53
N PHE A 209 -10.42 -20.50 22.36
CA PHE A 209 -11.11 -19.46 23.11
C PHE A 209 -12.25 -20.07 23.94
N ASP A 210 -12.15 -19.98 25.25
CA ASP A 210 -13.17 -20.52 26.21
C ASP A 210 -14.27 -19.50 26.57
N GLY A 211 -14.29 -18.35 25.88
CA GLY A 211 -15.18 -17.23 26.19
C GLY A 211 -14.60 -16.24 27.20
N ASN A 212 -13.47 -16.55 27.84
CA ASN A 212 -12.82 -15.71 28.84
C ASN A 212 -11.35 -15.51 28.66
N SER A 213 -10.66 -16.48 28.08
CA SER A 213 -9.22 -16.45 27.83
C SER A 213 -8.87 -17.19 26.54
N ILE A 214 -7.70 -16.91 26.01
CA ILE A 214 -7.15 -17.55 24.83
C ILE A 214 -5.82 -18.18 25.24
N ASN A 215 -5.62 -19.45 24.89
CA ASN A 215 -4.36 -20.14 25.15
C ASN A 215 -3.27 -19.71 24.14
N GLU A 216 -2.03 -20.19 24.32
CA GLU A 216 -0.90 -19.85 23.44
C GLU A 216 -1.10 -20.33 21.99
N GLY A 217 -1.98 -21.30 21.77
CA GLY A 217 -2.24 -21.89 20.46
C GLY A 217 -1.13 -22.82 19.98
N LYS A 218 -1.42 -23.52 18.89
CA LYS A 218 -0.48 -24.37 18.19
C LYS A 218 -0.08 -23.71 16.88
N ASP A 219 1.22 -23.65 16.62
CA ASP A 219 1.76 -23.16 15.37
C ASP A 219 1.28 -24.03 14.20
N MET A 220 0.58 -23.43 13.24
CA MET A 220 0.04 -24.13 12.07
C MET A 220 1.16 -24.51 11.07
N LEU A 221 2.29 -23.83 11.12
CA LEU A 221 3.45 -24.02 10.24
C LEU A 221 4.69 -24.54 11.01
N GLU A 222 4.48 -25.17 12.18
CA GLU A 222 5.55 -25.68 13.05
C GLU A 222 6.65 -26.42 12.25
N GLY A 223 7.90 -26.08 12.53
CA GLY A 223 9.06 -26.67 11.86
C GLY A 223 9.39 -26.11 10.48
N THR A 224 8.70 -25.08 10.03
CA THR A 224 9.00 -24.36 8.78
C THR A 224 9.60 -22.97 9.05
N VAL A 225 10.07 -22.32 7.99
CA VAL A 225 10.64 -20.96 8.04
C VAL A 225 9.87 -19.98 7.13
N TYR A 226 8.66 -20.37 6.71
CA TYR A 226 7.88 -19.61 5.74
C TYR A 226 7.19 -18.41 6.36
N ASP A 227 7.14 -17.29 5.65
CA ASP A 227 6.34 -16.15 6.05
C ASP A 227 4.84 -16.42 5.85
N CYS A 228 4.06 -16.35 6.92
CA CYS A 228 2.61 -16.46 6.85
C CYS A 228 1.96 -15.68 8.01
N PRO A 229 1.36 -14.51 7.76
CA PRO A 229 1.13 -13.87 6.46
C PRO A 229 2.42 -13.45 5.75
N ASN A 230 2.33 -13.23 4.43
CA ASN A 230 3.49 -12.88 3.61
C ASN A 230 3.98 -11.47 3.93
N ARG A 231 5.27 -11.32 4.21
CA ARG A 231 5.90 -10.01 4.33
C ARG A 231 6.04 -9.32 2.96
N PRO A 232 6.17 -7.97 2.91
CA PRO A 232 6.24 -7.05 4.07
C PRO A 232 4.88 -6.56 4.57
N PHE A 233 3.77 -6.77 3.85
CA PHE A 233 2.51 -6.07 4.10
C PHE A 233 1.32 -7.00 4.41
N GLY A 234 1.51 -8.31 4.45
CA GLY A 234 0.44 -9.26 4.75
C GLY A 234 0.02 -9.21 6.21
N GLY A 235 -1.28 -9.42 6.44
CA GLY A 235 -1.92 -9.44 7.74
C GLY A 235 -3.03 -10.50 7.82
N ALA A 236 -4.00 -10.28 8.72
CA ALA A 236 -5.10 -11.22 8.96
C ALA A 236 -6.04 -11.39 7.75
N GLU A 237 -6.02 -10.47 6.77
CA GLU A 237 -6.75 -10.58 5.50
C GLU A 237 -6.24 -11.73 4.62
N GLN A 238 -5.07 -12.26 4.91
CA GLN A 238 -4.53 -13.44 4.22
C GLN A 238 -5.06 -14.77 4.79
N PHE A 239 -6.00 -14.70 5.73
CA PHE A 239 -6.65 -15.88 6.32
C PHE A 239 -8.17 -15.79 6.19
N ALA A 240 -8.82 -16.93 6.02
CA ALA A 240 -10.27 -17.04 6.06
C ALA A 240 -10.71 -18.35 6.71
N TRP A 241 -11.60 -18.26 7.67
CA TRP A 241 -12.29 -19.42 8.23
C TRP A 241 -13.41 -19.89 7.31
N SER A 242 -13.54 -21.20 7.14
CA SER A 242 -14.76 -21.78 6.56
C SER A 242 -15.97 -21.49 7.45
N ASN A 243 -17.14 -21.46 6.84
CA ASN A 243 -18.37 -21.10 7.53
C ASN A 243 -18.75 -22.03 8.69
N ASP A 244 -18.25 -23.26 8.67
CA ASP A 244 -18.46 -24.28 9.69
C ASP A 244 -17.33 -24.34 10.74
N SER A 245 -16.38 -23.39 10.68
CA SER A 245 -15.22 -23.29 11.56
C SER A 245 -14.24 -24.48 11.51
N LYS A 246 -14.33 -25.33 10.47
CA LYS A 246 -13.52 -26.56 10.38
C LYS A 246 -12.28 -26.43 9.52
N LYS A 247 -12.23 -25.41 8.65
CA LYS A 247 -11.12 -25.20 7.72
C LYS A 247 -10.63 -23.76 7.75
N ILE A 248 -9.35 -23.61 7.42
CA ILE A 248 -8.70 -22.30 7.24
C ILE A 248 -8.13 -22.24 5.85
N ALA A 249 -8.55 -21.26 5.06
CA ALA A 249 -7.83 -20.87 3.85
C ALA A 249 -6.80 -19.80 4.21
N TYR A 250 -5.59 -19.90 3.66
CA TYR A 250 -4.52 -18.96 3.94
C TYR A 250 -3.59 -18.78 2.74
N SER A 251 -3.01 -17.59 2.64
CA SER A 251 -2.04 -17.23 1.63
C SER A 251 -0.63 -17.42 2.18
N CYS A 252 0.26 -18.10 1.44
CA CYS A 252 1.62 -18.33 1.88
C CYS A 252 2.57 -18.58 0.72
N ILE A 253 3.77 -18.01 0.78
CA ILE A 253 4.93 -18.40 -0.04
C ILE A 253 5.66 -19.53 0.69
N LYS A 254 5.54 -20.78 0.21
CA LYS A 254 6.25 -21.93 0.81
C LYS A 254 7.61 -22.13 0.16
N LYS A 255 8.41 -21.06 0.16
CA LYS A 255 9.78 -21.01 -0.32
C LYS A 255 10.67 -20.36 0.72
N SER A 256 11.97 -20.58 0.64
CA SER A 256 12.95 -19.97 1.55
C SER A 256 14.27 -19.72 0.82
N GLY A 257 15.13 -18.91 1.40
CA GLY A 257 16.46 -18.64 0.85
C GLY A 257 16.40 -18.08 -0.57
N LEU A 258 17.25 -18.62 -1.46
CA LEU A 258 17.32 -18.19 -2.85
C LEU A 258 15.97 -18.34 -3.59
N GLU A 259 15.21 -19.40 -3.33
CA GLU A 259 13.93 -19.64 -4.01
C GLU A 259 12.92 -18.54 -3.69
N TYR A 260 12.88 -18.06 -2.43
CA TYR A 260 12.03 -16.94 -2.02
C TYR A 260 12.48 -15.63 -2.69
N THR A 261 13.78 -15.38 -2.73
CA THR A 261 14.35 -14.13 -3.27
C THR A 261 14.00 -13.89 -4.74
N VAL A 262 13.74 -14.94 -5.50
CA VAL A 262 13.54 -14.86 -6.96
C VAL A 262 12.12 -15.22 -7.40
N SER A 263 11.14 -15.25 -6.48
CA SER A 263 9.78 -15.68 -6.81
C SER A 263 8.73 -14.89 -6.03
N THR A 264 7.60 -14.62 -6.70
CA THR A 264 6.36 -14.08 -6.10
C THR A 264 5.27 -15.14 -5.97
N ASP A 265 5.58 -16.40 -6.24
CA ASP A 265 4.66 -17.54 -6.29
C ASP A 265 4.05 -17.83 -4.91
N THR A 266 2.99 -17.12 -4.62
CA THR A 266 2.19 -17.22 -3.40
C THR A 266 0.95 -18.03 -3.71
N ASP A 267 0.64 -19.04 -2.89
CA ASP A 267 -0.50 -19.91 -3.09
C ASP A 267 -1.56 -19.76 -1.99
N ILE A 268 -2.81 -20.09 -2.34
CA ILE A 268 -3.88 -20.29 -1.37
C ILE A 268 -3.90 -21.75 -0.93
N TYR A 269 -3.69 -21.98 0.34
CA TYR A 269 -3.76 -23.28 0.98
C TYR A 269 -5.05 -23.43 1.77
N LEU A 270 -5.63 -24.62 1.76
CA LEU A 270 -6.80 -24.98 2.58
C LEU A 270 -6.37 -26.01 3.62
N TYR A 271 -6.31 -25.60 4.86
CA TYR A 271 -5.99 -26.45 6.02
C TYR A 271 -7.28 -26.99 6.65
N ASP A 272 -7.34 -28.28 6.86
CA ASP A 272 -8.44 -28.98 7.54
C ASP A 272 -8.04 -29.29 8.99
N LEU A 273 -8.80 -28.73 9.95
CA LEU A 273 -8.48 -28.84 11.38
C LEU A 273 -8.72 -30.25 11.93
N GLU A 274 -9.63 -31.02 11.35
CA GLU A 274 -10.00 -32.34 11.86
C GLU A 274 -8.93 -33.38 11.60
N ASN A 275 -8.34 -33.35 10.41
CA ASN A 275 -7.34 -34.35 10.01
C ASN A 275 -5.92 -33.79 9.87
N GLY A 276 -5.73 -32.46 10.01
CA GLY A 276 -4.44 -31.80 9.93
C GLY A 276 -3.84 -31.75 8.52
N THR A 277 -4.62 -31.95 7.47
CA THR A 277 -4.15 -31.95 6.08
C THR A 277 -4.27 -30.59 5.44
N THR A 278 -3.36 -30.32 4.49
CA THR A 278 -3.34 -29.08 3.70
C THR A 278 -3.39 -29.39 2.22
N VAL A 279 -4.23 -28.67 1.47
CA VAL A 279 -4.34 -28.75 0.00
C VAL A 279 -3.99 -27.39 -0.58
N ASN A 280 -3.16 -27.38 -1.64
CA ASN A 280 -2.89 -26.19 -2.43
C ASN A 280 -4.01 -26.00 -3.47
N LEU A 281 -4.77 -24.89 -3.37
CA LEU A 281 -5.89 -24.59 -4.28
C LEU A 281 -5.44 -23.97 -5.60
N CYS A 282 -4.23 -23.44 -5.67
CA CYS A 282 -3.70 -22.77 -6.86
C CYS A 282 -3.01 -23.71 -7.83
N LYS A 283 -2.64 -24.93 -7.38
CA LYS A 283 -1.90 -25.94 -8.16
C LYS A 283 -2.55 -27.31 -8.05
N LEU A 284 -3.83 -27.40 -8.40
CA LEU A 284 -4.57 -28.68 -8.36
C LEU A 284 -4.15 -29.63 -9.48
N ASP A 285 -3.84 -29.09 -10.66
CA ASP A 285 -3.29 -29.79 -11.83
C ASP A 285 -2.64 -28.78 -12.79
N GLU A 286 -1.92 -29.28 -13.81
CA GLU A 286 -1.19 -28.44 -14.78
C GLU A 286 -2.05 -27.48 -15.57
N THR A 287 -3.36 -27.73 -15.69
CA THR A 287 -4.29 -26.88 -16.45
C THR A 287 -4.94 -25.78 -15.61
N ARG A 288 -4.75 -25.83 -14.28
CA ARG A 288 -5.38 -24.93 -13.31
C ARG A 288 -4.37 -24.38 -12.30
N SER A 289 -3.18 -24.10 -12.77
CA SER A 289 -2.09 -23.55 -11.95
C SER A 289 -1.91 -22.05 -12.18
N SER A 290 -1.67 -21.31 -11.12
CA SER A 290 -1.13 -19.96 -11.12
C SER A 290 0.22 -19.95 -10.39
N TYR A 291 1.10 -19.04 -10.77
CA TYR A 291 2.48 -18.99 -10.28
C TYR A 291 2.89 -17.59 -9.83
N GLY A 292 1.94 -16.62 -9.80
CA GLY A 292 2.13 -15.28 -9.28
C GLY A 292 1.54 -15.12 -7.88
N TYR A 293 1.12 -13.91 -7.56
CA TYR A 293 0.47 -13.63 -6.28
C TYR A 293 -0.95 -14.20 -6.24
N ASP A 294 -1.22 -15.08 -5.26
CA ASP A 294 -2.56 -15.52 -4.87
C ASP A 294 -2.82 -15.10 -3.42
N THR A 295 -3.75 -14.17 -3.19
CA THR A 295 -3.91 -13.50 -1.88
C THR A 295 -5.37 -13.27 -1.50
N ALA A 296 -5.60 -12.90 -0.22
CA ALA A 296 -6.89 -12.46 0.32
C ALA A 296 -8.05 -13.45 0.08
N PRO A 297 -7.96 -14.71 0.52
CA PRO A 297 -9.01 -15.69 0.33
C PRO A 297 -10.28 -15.34 1.11
N GLN A 298 -11.46 -15.56 0.50
CA GLN A 298 -12.76 -15.38 1.17
C GLN A 298 -13.74 -16.47 0.78
N PHE A 299 -14.32 -17.16 1.74
CA PHE A 299 -15.42 -18.08 1.48
C PHE A 299 -16.71 -17.32 1.14
N SER A 300 -17.49 -17.87 0.19
CA SER A 300 -18.83 -17.35 -0.09
C SER A 300 -19.73 -17.49 1.15
N PRO A 301 -20.74 -16.60 1.32
CA PRO A 301 -21.67 -16.68 2.46
C PRO A 301 -22.42 -18.02 2.60
N ASP A 302 -22.64 -18.75 1.49
CA ASP A 302 -23.24 -20.09 1.50
C ASP A 302 -22.22 -21.22 1.77
N GLY A 303 -20.93 -20.89 1.85
CA GLY A 303 -19.84 -21.84 2.13
C GLY A 303 -19.49 -22.78 0.96
N LYS A 304 -20.03 -22.56 -0.23
CA LYS A 304 -19.82 -23.48 -1.37
C LYS A 304 -18.67 -23.10 -2.25
N LYS A 305 -18.23 -21.85 -2.20
CA LYS A 305 -17.16 -21.30 -3.04
C LYS A 305 -16.13 -20.58 -2.19
N ILE A 306 -14.96 -20.44 -2.75
CA ILE A 306 -13.90 -19.56 -2.26
C ILE A 306 -13.46 -18.64 -3.40
N ALA A 307 -13.21 -17.38 -3.08
CA ALA A 307 -12.63 -16.40 -3.99
C ALA A 307 -11.28 -15.94 -3.45
N TRP A 308 -10.41 -15.47 -4.34
CA TRP A 308 -9.15 -14.81 -3.99
C TRP A 308 -8.66 -13.92 -5.14
N LEU A 309 -7.74 -13.02 -4.85
CA LEU A 309 -7.02 -12.22 -5.85
C LEU A 309 -5.86 -13.06 -6.41
N SER A 310 -5.67 -13.04 -7.73
CA SER A 310 -4.74 -13.94 -8.40
C SER A 310 -4.03 -13.30 -9.59
N MET A 311 -2.70 -13.40 -9.60
CA MET A 311 -1.85 -13.20 -10.77
C MET A 311 -1.38 -14.55 -11.29
N GLU A 312 -1.20 -14.68 -12.63
CA GLU A 312 -0.86 -15.96 -13.22
C GLU A 312 0.65 -16.25 -13.24
N HIS A 313 1.47 -15.20 -13.38
CA HIS A 313 2.88 -15.37 -13.70
C HIS A 313 3.78 -14.98 -12.53
N ASP A 314 4.73 -15.84 -12.22
CA ASP A 314 5.77 -15.58 -11.21
C ASP A 314 6.61 -14.36 -11.60
N SER A 315 6.89 -13.51 -10.62
CA SER A 315 7.76 -12.32 -10.76
C SER A 315 7.24 -11.22 -11.70
N TYR A 316 6.05 -11.36 -12.27
CA TYR A 316 5.48 -10.46 -13.26
C TYR A 316 4.55 -9.40 -12.65
N GLU A 317 5.11 -8.29 -12.20
CA GLU A 317 4.38 -7.21 -11.50
C GLU A 317 3.40 -6.43 -12.41
N SER A 318 3.57 -6.48 -13.73
CA SER A 318 2.61 -5.92 -14.69
C SER A 318 1.47 -6.87 -15.06
N ASP A 319 1.42 -8.08 -14.48
CA ASP A 319 0.29 -8.99 -14.67
C ASP A 319 -0.99 -8.42 -14.07
N LEU A 320 -2.15 -8.90 -14.53
CA LEU A 320 -3.44 -8.50 -13.95
C LEU A 320 -3.69 -9.22 -12.63
N ASN A 321 -4.07 -8.45 -11.61
CA ASN A 321 -4.60 -9.00 -10.37
C ASN A 321 -6.09 -9.30 -10.55
N ARG A 322 -6.41 -10.55 -10.85
CA ARG A 322 -7.73 -11.05 -11.25
C ARG A 322 -8.52 -11.50 -10.04
N LEU A 323 -9.82 -11.52 -10.17
CA LEU A 323 -10.70 -12.14 -9.16
C LEU A 323 -10.97 -13.60 -9.55
N SER A 324 -10.33 -14.51 -8.85
CA SER A 324 -10.47 -15.97 -8.99
C SER A 324 -11.59 -16.51 -8.11
N ILE A 325 -12.37 -17.46 -8.61
CA ILE A 325 -13.39 -18.18 -7.85
C ILE A 325 -13.25 -19.68 -8.10
N MET A 326 -13.35 -20.46 -7.02
CA MET A 326 -13.39 -21.93 -7.06
C MET A 326 -14.65 -22.46 -6.42
N ASP A 327 -15.28 -23.44 -7.05
CA ASP A 327 -16.32 -24.27 -6.46
C ASP A 327 -15.66 -25.37 -5.61
N LEU A 328 -15.96 -25.41 -4.32
CA LEU A 328 -15.28 -26.30 -3.38
C LEU A 328 -15.68 -27.78 -3.54
N ALA A 329 -16.83 -28.06 -4.16
CA ALA A 329 -17.27 -29.44 -4.37
C ALA A 329 -16.63 -30.06 -5.64
N THR A 330 -16.44 -29.28 -6.69
CA THR A 330 -15.93 -29.74 -7.97
C THR A 330 -14.44 -29.45 -8.21
N GLY A 331 -13.89 -28.47 -7.47
CA GLY A 331 -12.55 -27.91 -7.71
C GLY A 331 -12.48 -27.07 -8.99
N GLU A 332 -13.62 -26.77 -9.64
CA GLU A 332 -13.63 -25.90 -10.83
C GLU A 332 -13.23 -24.47 -10.44
N ARG A 333 -12.18 -23.97 -11.07
CA ARG A 333 -11.64 -22.63 -10.89
C ARG A 333 -11.84 -21.78 -12.15
N LYS A 334 -12.13 -20.50 -11.99
CA LYS A 334 -12.20 -19.51 -13.08
C LYS A 334 -11.88 -18.09 -12.61
N TYR A 335 -11.36 -17.28 -13.50
CA TYR A 335 -11.27 -15.82 -13.34
C TYR A 335 -12.58 -15.18 -13.81
N ILE A 336 -13.35 -14.59 -12.89
CA ILE A 336 -14.63 -13.95 -13.28
C ILE A 336 -14.44 -12.57 -13.91
N THR A 337 -13.25 -11.99 -13.77
CA THR A 337 -12.85 -10.74 -14.43
C THR A 337 -12.35 -10.94 -15.86
N GLU A 338 -12.33 -12.18 -16.35
CA GLU A 338 -11.97 -12.53 -17.72
C GLU A 338 -13.18 -13.11 -18.49
N LYS A 339 -13.12 -12.99 -19.81
CA LYS A 339 -14.13 -13.63 -20.68
C LYS A 339 -13.91 -15.14 -20.75
N PRO A 340 -15.02 -15.93 -20.78
CA PRO A 340 -14.90 -17.35 -21.01
C PRO A 340 -14.28 -17.63 -22.39
N ASN A 341 -13.44 -18.69 -22.47
CA ASN A 341 -12.85 -19.21 -23.70
C ASN A 341 -11.69 -18.42 -24.34
N GLY A 342 -10.94 -17.61 -23.59
CA GLY A 342 -9.72 -16.96 -24.09
C GLY A 342 -9.96 -15.91 -25.17
N GLU A 343 -11.14 -15.31 -25.21
CA GLU A 343 -11.37 -14.09 -26.00
C GLU A 343 -10.45 -12.96 -25.51
N GLU A 344 -9.82 -12.23 -26.44
CA GLU A 344 -8.76 -11.25 -26.22
C GLU A 344 -9.06 -10.07 -25.27
N LYS A 345 -10.24 -10.00 -24.64
CA LYS A 345 -10.57 -8.87 -23.76
C LYS A 345 -11.05 -9.34 -22.40
N ALA A 346 -10.35 -8.90 -21.37
CA ALA A 346 -10.80 -8.99 -19.99
C ALA A 346 -12.19 -8.34 -19.83
N VAL A 347 -13.00 -8.83 -18.90
CA VAL A 347 -14.24 -8.19 -18.48
C VAL A 347 -13.90 -6.89 -17.73
N PHE A 348 -12.82 -6.93 -16.93
CA PHE A 348 -12.23 -5.75 -16.30
C PHE A 348 -10.72 -5.75 -16.59
N ASP A 349 -10.28 -4.88 -17.50
CA ASP A 349 -8.90 -4.83 -18.01
C ASP A 349 -7.98 -3.96 -17.10
N SER A 350 -8.07 -4.20 -15.79
CA SER A 350 -7.23 -3.61 -14.76
C SER A 350 -7.19 -4.49 -13.51
N ASN A 351 -6.44 -4.07 -12.49
CA ASN A 351 -6.33 -4.79 -11.24
C ASN A 351 -7.59 -4.67 -10.39
N VAL A 352 -7.93 -5.76 -9.71
CA VAL A 352 -8.85 -5.78 -8.57
C VAL A 352 -8.03 -5.53 -7.31
N ASP A 353 -8.38 -4.49 -6.53
CA ASP A 353 -7.59 -4.07 -5.37
C ASP A 353 -8.16 -4.63 -4.05
N SER A 354 -9.47 -4.59 -3.90
CA SER A 354 -10.20 -5.04 -2.70
C SER A 354 -11.55 -5.59 -3.11
N TYR A 355 -12.07 -6.60 -2.40
CA TYR A 355 -13.37 -7.17 -2.76
C TYR A 355 -14.13 -7.73 -1.56
N CYS A 356 -15.45 -7.93 -1.73
CA CYS A 356 -16.29 -8.65 -0.78
C CYS A 356 -17.43 -9.37 -1.51
N TRP A 357 -17.91 -10.49 -0.93
CA TRP A 357 -19.06 -11.21 -1.42
C TRP A 357 -20.35 -10.46 -1.16
N ALA A 358 -21.27 -10.48 -2.14
CA ALA A 358 -22.67 -10.16 -1.89
C ALA A 358 -23.31 -11.24 -0.98
N PRO A 359 -24.28 -10.87 -0.12
CA PRO A 359 -24.86 -11.81 0.87
C PRO A 359 -25.58 -13.03 0.28
N ASP A 360 -25.98 -12.95 -0.98
CA ASP A 360 -26.66 -14.03 -1.71
C ASP A 360 -25.70 -15.02 -2.39
N SER A 361 -24.38 -14.81 -2.28
CA SER A 361 -23.31 -15.62 -2.89
C SER A 361 -23.35 -15.66 -4.42
N LYS A 362 -24.01 -14.70 -5.09
CA LYS A 362 -24.19 -14.68 -6.56
C LYS A 362 -23.35 -13.61 -7.27
N SER A 363 -22.78 -12.68 -6.54
CA SER A 363 -21.91 -11.63 -7.06
C SER A 363 -20.91 -11.16 -6.00
N LEU A 364 -19.94 -10.38 -6.45
CA LEU A 364 -18.97 -9.74 -5.59
C LEU A 364 -18.95 -8.24 -5.90
N TYR A 365 -18.65 -7.44 -4.87
CA TYR A 365 -18.27 -6.05 -5.01
C TYR A 365 -16.77 -5.93 -4.91
N PHE A 366 -16.17 -5.06 -5.73
CA PHE A 366 -14.72 -4.85 -5.69
C PHE A 366 -14.35 -3.41 -6.04
N THR A 367 -13.16 -2.98 -5.62
CA THR A 367 -12.54 -1.73 -6.06
C THR A 367 -11.53 -2.00 -7.15
N GLY A 368 -11.43 -1.10 -8.11
CA GLY A 368 -10.44 -1.19 -9.18
C GLY A 368 -10.24 0.15 -9.88
N THR A 369 -9.02 0.38 -10.32
CA THR A 369 -8.63 1.65 -10.96
C THR A 369 -8.91 1.60 -12.46
N TRP A 370 -9.60 2.64 -12.97
CA TRP A 370 -9.81 2.83 -14.40
C TRP A 370 -9.76 4.31 -14.74
N HIS A 371 -8.91 4.69 -15.69
CA HIS A 371 -8.69 6.05 -16.14
C HIS A 371 -8.43 7.05 -15.01
N GLY A 372 -7.50 6.68 -14.09
CA GLY A 372 -7.02 7.55 -13.01
C GLY A 372 -7.95 7.73 -11.83
N THR A 373 -8.99 6.90 -11.70
CA THR A 373 -9.87 6.83 -10.51
C THR A 373 -10.14 5.39 -10.10
N THR A 374 -10.20 5.13 -8.80
CA THR A 374 -10.55 3.82 -8.26
C THR A 374 -12.01 3.83 -7.84
N GLN A 375 -12.83 3.05 -8.55
CA GLN A 375 -14.28 3.00 -8.34
C GLN A 375 -14.72 1.64 -7.80
N VAL A 376 -15.94 1.60 -7.26
CA VAL A 376 -16.57 0.35 -6.83
C VAL A 376 -17.32 -0.26 -8.02
N TYR A 377 -17.14 -1.57 -8.20
CA TYR A 377 -17.82 -2.38 -9.22
C TYR A 377 -18.56 -3.54 -8.55
N ASN A 378 -19.58 -4.06 -9.22
CA ASN A 378 -20.20 -5.34 -8.92
C ASN A 378 -19.99 -6.28 -10.12
N ILE A 379 -19.63 -7.52 -9.85
CA ILE A 379 -19.51 -8.57 -10.88
C ILE A 379 -20.27 -9.81 -10.44
N ASP A 380 -21.13 -10.35 -11.31
CA ASP A 380 -21.81 -11.61 -11.02
C ASP A 380 -20.93 -12.82 -11.40
N LEU A 381 -21.34 -14.01 -10.97
CA LEU A 381 -20.59 -15.25 -11.24
C LEU A 381 -20.54 -15.64 -12.71
N LYS A 382 -21.24 -14.92 -13.60
CA LYS A 382 -21.20 -15.08 -15.06
C LYS A 382 -20.31 -14.04 -15.74
N GLY A 383 -19.69 -13.15 -14.98
CA GLY A 383 -18.82 -12.08 -15.47
C GLY A 383 -19.57 -10.82 -15.93
N LYS A 384 -20.84 -10.63 -15.56
CA LYS A 384 -21.52 -9.38 -15.85
C LYS A 384 -21.04 -8.29 -14.89
N LEU A 385 -20.29 -7.34 -15.44
CA LEU A 385 -19.72 -6.20 -14.72
C LEU A 385 -20.72 -5.04 -14.67
N THR A 386 -20.80 -4.37 -13.53
CA THR A 386 -21.60 -3.16 -13.31
C THR A 386 -20.78 -2.15 -12.50
N LYS A 387 -20.55 -0.95 -13.02
CA LYS A 387 -19.93 0.14 -12.28
C LYS A 387 -20.95 0.70 -11.27
N MET A 388 -20.55 0.78 -10.00
CA MET A 388 -21.42 1.18 -8.89
C MET A 388 -21.32 2.65 -8.55
N THR A 389 -20.10 3.22 -8.67
CA THR A 389 -19.75 4.59 -8.26
C THR A 389 -19.06 5.33 -9.40
N GLU A 390 -19.06 6.66 -9.32
CA GLU A 390 -18.42 7.57 -10.28
C GLU A 390 -17.84 8.79 -9.55
N GLY A 391 -16.96 9.54 -10.22
CA GLY A 391 -16.41 10.81 -9.76
C GLY A 391 -14.89 10.78 -9.61
N ASP A 392 -14.31 11.98 -9.42
CA ASP A 392 -12.86 12.17 -9.30
C ASP A 392 -12.40 11.93 -7.85
N HIS A 393 -12.42 10.67 -7.45
CA HIS A 393 -11.98 10.18 -6.14
C HIS A 393 -11.72 8.67 -6.20
N ASP A 394 -11.05 8.13 -5.18
CA ASP A 394 -10.74 6.73 -5.05
C ASP A 394 -11.47 6.11 -3.86
N TYR A 395 -12.02 4.92 -4.07
CA TYR A 395 -12.50 4.04 -3.01
C TYR A 395 -11.41 3.01 -2.68
N ASN A 396 -10.79 3.14 -1.50
CA ASN A 396 -9.69 2.25 -1.08
C ASN A 396 -10.21 0.89 -0.60
N SER A 397 -11.47 0.83 -0.15
CA SER A 397 -12.06 -0.40 0.37
C SER A 397 -13.55 -0.45 0.10
N VAL A 398 -14.09 -1.67 0.03
CA VAL A 398 -15.53 -1.91 -0.07
C VAL A 398 -15.94 -3.11 0.77
N ALA A 399 -17.08 -2.95 1.45
CA ALA A 399 -17.63 -3.97 2.29
C ALA A 399 -19.14 -3.92 2.42
N MET A 400 -19.76 -5.01 2.90
CA MET A 400 -21.19 -5.03 3.16
C MET A 400 -21.52 -4.39 4.52
N LEU A 401 -22.40 -3.39 4.51
CA LEU A 401 -23.05 -2.88 5.71
C LEU A 401 -24.45 -3.51 5.80
N GLY A 402 -24.54 -4.64 6.51
CA GLY A 402 -25.74 -5.46 6.51
C GLY A 402 -26.01 -6.10 5.13
N GLY A 403 -27.28 -6.42 4.86
CA GLY A 403 -27.63 -7.14 3.64
C GLY A 403 -27.91 -6.26 2.41
N LYS A 404 -27.84 -4.93 2.53
CA LYS A 404 -28.39 -4.02 1.50
C LYS A 404 -27.54 -2.79 1.21
N ASN A 405 -26.56 -2.48 2.04
CA ASN A 405 -25.71 -1.31 1.88
C ASN A 405 -24.25 -1.72 1.75
N LEU A 406 -23.45 -0.84 1.16
CA LEU A 406 -22.01 -0.89 1.14
C LEU A 406 -21.44 0.13 2.14
N ILE A 407 -20.30 -0.19 2.75
CA ILE A 407 -19.45 0.73 3.48
C ILE A 407 -18.09 0.78 2.79
N MET A 408 -17.52 1.96 2.68
CA MET A 408 -16.33 2.22 1.88
C MET A 408 -15.49 3.29 2.55
N THR A 409 -14.18 3.25 2.37
CA THR A 409 -13.31 4.40 2.62
C THR A 409 -13.01 5.11 1.31
N ARG A 410 -13.04 6.43 1.30
CA ARG A 410 -12.85 7.25 0.10
C ARG A 410 -11.83 8.35 0.34
N VAL A 411 -10.94 8.54 -0.62
CA VAL A 411 -9.95 9.62 -0.67
C VAL A 411 -10.06 10.38 -1.99
N SER A 412 -9.44 11.55 -2.04
CA SER A 412 -9.13 12.23 -3.30
C SER A 412 -7.80 12.97 -3.19
N MET A 413 -7.27 13.47 -4.31
CA MET A 413 -6.11 14.37 -4.28
C MET A 413 -6.35 15.65 -3.47
N SER A 414 -7.62 15.92 -3.08
CA SER A 414 -8.04 17.10 -2.31
C SER A 414 -8.51 16.79 -0.89
N ALA A 415 -8.60 15.51 -0.49
CA ALA A 415 -9.05 15.12 0.84
C ALA A 415 -8.52 13.73 1.25
N PRO A 416 -8.05 13.56 2.50
CA PRO A 416 -7.70 12.24 3.06
C PRO A 416 -8.93 11.37 3.27
N ALA A 417 -8.70 10.12 3.76
CA ALA A 417 -9.74 9.14 3.94
C ALA A 417 -10.83 9.58 4.92
N ASP A 418 -12.09 9.40 4.49
CA ASP A 418 -13.28 9.38 5.32
C ASP A 418 -14.13 8.14 4.99
N ILE A 419 -15.06 7.78 5.87
CA ILE A 419 -15.95 6.63 5.73
C ILE A 419 -17.25 7.06 5.04
N TYR A 420 -17.68 6.26 4.08
CA TYR A 420 -18.88 6.50 3.27
C TYR A 420 -19.77 5.25 3.22
N THR A 421 -21.05 5.46 2.99
CA THR A 421 -22.03 4.39 2.76
C THR A 421 -22.91 4.69 1.57
N MET A 422 -23.39 3.64 0.92
CA MET A 422 -24.41 3.73 -0.13
C MET A 422 -25.28 2.47 -0.15
N LYS A 423 -26.46 2.55 -0.76
CA LYS A 423 -27.20 1.33 -1.08
C LYS A 423 -26.42 0.49 -2.09
N ALA A 424 -26.47 -0.83 -1.97
CA ALA A 424 -25.81 -1.77 -2.89
C ALA A 424 -26.52 -1.83 -4.23
N LYS A 425 -26.64 -0.67 -4.90
CA LYS A 425 -27.31 -0.46 -6.19
C LYS A 425 -26.52 0.59 -6.98
N ALA A 426 -26.28 0.32 -8.26
CA ALA A 426 -25.56 1.23 -9.15
C ALA A 426 -26.20 2.63 -9.18
N GLY A 427 -25.38 3.66 -9.08
CA GLY A 427 -25.82 5.06 -9.10
C GLY A 427 -26.61 5.50 -7.85
N ALA A 428 -26.61 4.71 -6.77
CA ALA A 428 -27.21 5.14 -5.51
C ALA A 428 -26.42 6.30 -4.90
N GLU A 429 -27.12 7.16 -4.14
CA GLU A 429 -26.50 8.26 -3.41
C GLU A 429 -25.45 7.73 -2.42
N VAL A 430 -24.27 8.36 -2.43
CA VAL A 430 -23.17 8.08 -1.51
C VAL A 430 -23.18 9.10 -0.38
N LYS A 431 -23.32 8.62 0.86
CA LYS A 431 -23.38 9.45 2.07
C LYS A 431 -22.05 9.35 2.82
N GLN A 432 -21.45 10.48 3.16
CA GLN A 432 -20.31 10.58 4.07
C GLN A 432 -20.75 10.37 5.52
N LEU A 433 -20.03 9.54 6.29
CA LEU A 433 -20.32 9.24 7.69
C LEU A 433 -19.36 9.93 8.65
N THR A 434 -18.08 10.09 8.29
CA THR A 434 -17.05 10.76 9.10
C THR A 434 -16.58 12.06 8.47
N PHE A 435 -16.06 12.98 9.30
CA PHE A 435 -15.54 14.29 8.91
C PHE A 435 -14.27 14.58 9.73
N GLU A 436 -13.33 13.60 9.74
CA GLU A 436 -12.22 13.62 10.69
C GLU A 436 -11.38 14.88 10.60
N ASN A 437 -11.04 15.30 9.39
CA ASN A 437 -10.15 16.43 9.15
C ASN A 437 -10.85 17.73 8.75
N LYS A 438 -12.17 17.81 8.91
CA LYS A 438 -12.95 18.99 8.50
C LYS A 438 -12.45 20.29 9.15
N HIS A 439 -12.08 20.24 10.42
CA HIS A 439 -11.57 21.39 11.18
C HIS A 439 -10.26 21.97 10.61
N ILE A 440 -9.46 21.17 9.92
CA ILE A 440 -8.24 21.61 9.19
C ILE A 440 -8.64 22.18 7.82
N PHE A 441 -9.48 21.48 7.07
CA PHE A 441 -9.90 21.90 5.74
C PHE A 441 -10.76 23.18 5.75
N ASP A 442 -11.49 23.46 6.82
CA ASP A 442 -12.22 24.73 6.99
C ASP A 442 -11.28 25.94 7.10
N GLN A 443 -9.98 25.73 7.37
CA GLN A 443 -8.97 26.79 7.54
C GLN A 443 -8.10 27.01 6.31
N ILE A 444 -8.17 26.13 5.27
CA ILE A 444 -7.27 26.16 4.12
C ILE A 444 -8.02 26.21 2.80
N ALA A 445 -7.43 26.86 1.83
CA ALA A 445 -7.81 26.76 0.44
C ALA A 445 -7.02 25.64 -0.25
N THR A 446 -7.72 24.78 -1.00
CA THR A 446 -7.12 23.74 -1.81
C THR A 446 -7.05 24.13 -3.28
N GLY A 447 -6.10 23.56 -4.01
CA GLY A 447 -5.96 23.72 -5.43
C GLY A 447 -6.98 22.86 -6.21
N LYS A 448 -7.42 23.35 -7.36
CA LYS A 448 -8.25 22.59 -8.29
C LYS A 448 -7.47 21.42 -8.88
N VAL A 449 -8.13 20.29 -9.06
CA VAL A 449 -7.59 19.10 -9.73
C VAL A 449 -8.38 18.87 -11.02
N GLU A 450 -7.70 18.67 -12.12
CA GLU A 450 -8.32 18.43 -13.43
C GLU A 450 -7.65 17.28 -14.18
N ALA A 451 -8.43 16.46 -14.87
CA ALA A 451 -7.91 15.49 -15.83
C ALA A 451 -7.46 16.20 -17.12
N ARG A 452 -6.30 15.81 -17.64
CA ARG A 452 -5.77 16.29 -18.91
C ARG A 452 -5.37 15.09 -19.78
N TRP A 453 -5.71 15.15 -21.04
CA TRP A 453 -5.33 14.15 -22.03
C TRP A 453 -4.45 14.81 -23.10
N CYS A 454 -3.37 14.15 -23.46
CA CYS A 454 -2.52 14.55 -24.57
C CYS A 454 -2.12 13.32 -25.40
N LYS A 455 -1.42 13.54 -26.52
CA LYS A 455 -0.90 12.44 -27.32
C LYS A 455 0.55 12.15 -26.95
N THR A 456 0.89 10.87 -26.87
CA THR A 456 2.27 10.38 -26.82
C THR A 456 2.96 10.55 -28.16
N VAL A 457 4.29 10.36 -28.21
CA VAL A 457 5.08 10.45 -29.44
C VAL A 457 4.63 9.45 -30.53
N ASP A 458 4.03 8.34 -30.14
CA ASP A 458 3.47 7.30 -31.03
C ASP A 458 1.94 7.40 -31.19
N GLY A 459 1.33 8.52 -30.77
CA GLY A 459 -0.07 8.89 -31.04
C GLY A 459 -1.10 8.25 -30.10
N LYS A 460 -0.71 7.54 -29.04
CA LYS A 460 -1.62 7.00 -28.02
C LYS A 460 -2.14 8.12 -27.11
N ASP A 461 -3.27 7.87 -26.43
CA ASP A 461 -3.83 8.82 -25.46
C ASP A 461 -3.15 8.65 -24.10
N LEU A 462 -2.61 9.76 -23.58
CA LEU A 462 -1.95 9.84 -22.28
C LEU A 462 -2.79 10.69 -21.34
N HIS A 463 -3.26 10.07 -20.27
CA HIS A 463 -3.95 10.74 -19.17
C HIS A 463 -2.95 11.33 -18.17
N SER A 464 -3.27 12.51 -17.64
CA SER A 464 -2.55 13.15 -16.52
C SER A 464 -3.53 13.84 -15.60
N TRP A 465 -3.23 13.86 -14.30
CA TRP A 465 -3.85 14.81 -13.39
C TRP A 465 -3.05 16.10 -13.36
N VAL A 466 -3.75 17.23 -13.36
CA VAL A 466 -3.16 18.57 -13.19
C VAL A 466 -3.72 19.21 -11.95
N ILE A 467 -2.83 19.63 -11.05
CA ILE A 467 -3.20 20.27 -9.78
C ILE A 467 -2.71 21.73 -9.83
N PHE A 468 -3.63 22.66 -9.65
CA PHE A 468 -3.37 24.09 -9.70
C PHE A 468 -3.17 24.67 -8.30
N PRO A 469 -2.39 25.77 -8.16
CA PRO A 469 -2.31 26.50 -6.91
C PRO A 469 -3.70 26.96 -6.40
N PRO A 470 -3.91 27.03 -5.07
CA PRO A 470 -5.07 27.73 -4.53
C PRO A 470 -5.14 29.18 -5.09
N ASN A 471 -6.35 29.63 -5.43
CA ASN A 471 -6.59 30.96 -6.04
C ASN A 471 -5.84 31.14 -7.39
N PHE A 472 -5.75 30.07 -8.18
CA PHE A 472 -5.12 30.10 -9.49
C PHE A 472 -5.68 31.19 -10.39
N ASP A 473 -4.77 31.99 -10.99
CA ASP A 473 -5.09 33.07 -11.94
C ASP A 473 -4.45 32.74 -13.28
N PRO A 474 -5.24 32.40 -14.33
CA PRO A 474 -4.69 31.99 -15.62
C PRO A 474 -3.93 33.10 -16.39
N THR A 475 -3.97 34.34 -15.91
CA THR A 475 -3.20 35.47 -16.47
C THR A 475 -1.77 35.55 -15.95
N LYS A 476 -1.45 34.80 -14.89
CA LYS A 476 -0.11 34.72 -14.27
C LYS A 476 0.65 33.49 -14.77
N LYS A 477 1.97 33.55 -14.66
CA LYS A 477 2.85 32.41 -14.94
C LYS A 477 3.29 31.71 -13.66
N TYR A 478 3.26 30.38 -13.67
CA TYR A 478 3.59 29.54 -12.52
C TYR A 478 4.72 28.57 -12.82
N PRO A 479 5.63 28.34 -11.87
CA PRO A 479 6.56 27.22 -11.95
C PRO A 479 5.77 25.90 -11.95
N THR A 480 6.20 24.94 -12.76
CA THR A 480 5.46 23.70 -12.99
C THR A 480 6.34 22.49 -12.72
N LEU A 481 5.80 21.49 -12.02
CA LEU A 481 6.47 20.25 -11.67
C LEU A 481 5.92 19.09 -12.49
N LEU A 482 6.82 18.36 -13.15
CA LEU A 482 6.55 17.02 -13.63
C LEU A 482 6.70 16.04 -12.44
N PHE A 483 5.62 15.37 -12.05
CA PHE A 483 5.67 14.30 -11.08
C PHE A 483 5.84 12.96 -11.79
N CYS A 484 6.90 12.24 -11.43
CA CYS A 484 7.18 10.90 -11.92
C CYS A 484 6.73 9.88 -10.85
N GLU A 485 5.70 9.10 -11.17
CA GLU A 485 5.18 8.06 -10.27
C GLU A 485 6.16 6.90 -10.14
N GLY A 486 6.18 6.31 -8.95
CA GLY A 486 6.94 5.12 -8.60
C GLY A 486 6.32 3.82 -9.14
N GLY A 487 6.59 2.72 -8.49
CA GLY A 487 6.18 1.38 -8.89
C GLY A 487 7.31 0.64 -9.59
N PRO A 488 7.25 0.42 -10.92
CA PRO A 488 6.56 1.23 -11.94
C PRO A 488 5.08 0.96 -12.15
N GLN A 489 4.50 -0.07 -11.53
CA GLN A 489 3.12 -0.51 -11.72
C GLN A 489 2.16 0.07 -10.66
N SER A 490 2.23 1.37 -10.39
CA SER A 490 1.35 2.07 -9.44
C SER A 490 0.63 3.23 -10.13
N PRO A 491 -0.72 3.26 -10.20
CA PRO A 491 -1.45 4.28 -10.95
C PRO A 491 -1.37 5.65 -10.27
N VAL A 492 -1.29 6.72 -11.06
CA VAL A 492 -1.61 8.05 -10.56
C VAL A 492 -3.13 8.20 -10.58
N SER A 493 -3.75 7.72 -9.51
CA SER A 493 -5.18 7.87 -9.26
C SER A 493 -5.46 9.08 -8.36
N GLN A 494 -6.63 9.16 -7.77
CA GLN A 494 -7.01 10.24 -6.85
C GLN A 494 -6.51 10.00 -5.41
N PHE A 495 -5.38 9.31 -5.22
CA PHE A 495 -4.82 9.00 -3.92
C PHE A 495 -4.46 10.25 -3.09
N TRP A 496 -4.51 10.10 -1.76
CA TRP A 496 -3.97 11.07 -0.81
C TRP A 496 -2.68 10.53 -0.19
N SER A 497 -1.59 11.28 -0.31
CA SER A 497 -0.31 10.93 0.30
C SER A 497 0.09 11.94 1.38
N TYR A 498 0.69 11.48 2.47
CA TYR A 498 1.26 12.34 3.50
C TYR A 498 2.73 12.69 3.25
N ARG A 499 3.35 12.11 2.25
CA ARG A 499 4.70 12.43 1.77
C ARG A 499 4.63 13.20 0.44
N TRP A 500 4.14 12.56 -0.61
CA TRP A 500 3.96 13.12 -1.95
C TRP A 500 2.57 13.76 -2.10
N ASN A 501 2.30 14.79 -1.29
CA ASN A 501 0.99 15.44 -1.29
C ASN A 501 0.92 16.57 -2.32
N PHE A 502 0.01 16.45 -3.29
CA PHE A 502 -0.11 17.43 -4.37
C PHE A 502 -0.70 18.76 -3.89
N GLN A 503 -1.56 18.75 -2.86
CA GLN A 503 -2.14 19.99 -2.34
C GLN A 503 -1.11 20.87 -1.62
N ILE A 504 -0.13 20.27 -0.92
CA ILE A 504 0.94 21.07 -0.32
C ILE A 504 1.90 21.61 -1.38
N MET A 505 2.14 20.87 -2.47
CA MET A 505 2.92 21.37 -3.61
C MET A 505 2.20 22.56 -4.28
N ALA A 506 0.89 22.43 -4.49
CA ALA A 506 0.04 23.49 -5.02
C ALA A 506 -0.01 24.71 -4.09
N ALA A 507 -0.14 24.51 -2.77
CA ALA A 507 -0.11 25.57 -1.76
C ALA A 507 1.22 26.33 -1.75
N ASN A 508 2.32 25.69 -2.16
CA ASN A 508 3.62 26.36 -2.38
C ASN A 508 3.72 27.05 -3.75
N GLY A 509 2.63 27.20 -4.50
CA GLY A 509 2.56 27.98 -5.74
C GLY A 509 3.04 27.25 -6.99
N TYR A 510 3.14 25.93 -6.98
CA TYR A 510 3.48 25.11 -8.15
C TYR A 510 2.22 24.59 -8.83
N ILE A 511 2.26 24.49 -10.17
CA ILE A 511 1.37 23.60 -10.91
C ILE A 511 2.04 22.23 -10.93
N ILE A 512 1.27 21.16 -10.74
CA ILE A 512 1.77 19.80 -10.82
C ILE A 512 1.09 19.10 -12.00
N ILE A 513 1.87 18.47 -12.88
CA ILE A 513 1.38 17.50 -13.86
C ILE A 513 1.86 16.11 -13.46
N ALA A 514 0.91 15.19 -13.27
CA ALA A 514 1.12 13.84 -12.82
C ALA A 514 0.59 12.83 -13.86
N PRO A 515 1.42 12.43 -14.85
CA PRO A 515 0.98 11.58 -15.96
C PRO A 515 0.91 10.11 -15.59
N ASN A 516 -0.10 9.44 -16.15
CA ASN A 516 -0.23 7.99 -16.16
C ASN A 516 0.51 7.39 -17.36
N ARG A 517 1.84 7.43 -17.31
CA ARG A 517 2.73 6.89 -18.34
C ARG A 517 2.52 5.39 -18.55
N ARG A 518 3.02 4.84 -19.66
CA ARG A 518 3.08 3.38 -19.85
C ARG A 518 3.81 2.68 -18.71
N GLY A 519 3.29 1.51 -18.31
CA GLY A 519 3.69 0.78 -17.13
C GLY A 519 2.81 1.04 -15.90
N LEU A 520 1.86 1.98 -15.95
CA LEU A 520 0.91 2.24 -14.89
C LEU A 520 -0.41 1.52 -15.18
N PRO A 521 -1.03 0.81 -14.19
CA PRO A 521 -2.31 0.13 -14.37
C PRO A 521 -3.47 1.12 -14.51
N GLY A 522 -4.63 0.61 -14.94
CA GLY A 522 -5.86 1.41 -15.09
C GLY A 522 -6.11 1.95 -16.49
N PHE A 523 -5.27 1.58 -17.46
CA PHE A 523 -5.41 1.96 -18.88
C PHE A 523 -5.33 0.76 -19.82
N GLY A 524 -5.65 -0.42 -19.30
CA GLY A 524 -5.55 -1.72 -19.96
C GLY A 524 -4.22 -2.42 -19.69
N HIS A 525 -4.26 -3.77 -19.71
CA HIS A 525 -3.08 -4.60 -19.46
C HIS A 525 -1.93 -4.31 -20.44
N ALA A 526 -2.24 -4.09 -21.73
CA ALA A 526 -1.23 -3.77 -22.73
C ALA A 526 -0.46 -2.47 -22.42
N TRP A 527 -1.13 -1.46 -21.83
CA TRP A 527 -0.49 -0.21 -21.39
C TRP A 527 0.45 -0.46 -20.19
N ASN A 528 -0.01 -1.27 -19.23
CA ASN A 528 0.78 -1.63 -18.06
C ASN A 528 2.02 -2.45 -18.45
N TRP A 529 1.84 -3.43 -19.32
CA TRP A 529 2.91 -4.36 -19.72
C TRP A 529 4.06 -3.70 -20.51
N GLU A 530 3.81 -2.59 -21.24
CA GLU A 530 4.83 -1.94 -22.08
C GLU A 530 6.07 -1.43 -21.32
N ILE A 531 6.05 -1.43 -19.97
CA ILE A 531 7.22 -1.10 -19.15
C ILE A 531 8.23 -2.25 -19.07
N SER A 532 7.74 -3.49 -19.04
CA SER A 532 8.59 -4.68 -18.85
C SER A 532 9.63 -4.78 -19.96
N THR A 533 10.88 -4.95 -19.58
CA THR A 533 12.09 -4.98 -20.43
C THR A 533 12.32 -3.72 -21.29
N ASN A 534 11.69 -2.59 -20.95
CA ASN A 534 11.73 -1.35 -21.73
C ASN A 534 11.95 -0.09 -20.88
N TYR A 535 12.69 -0.20 -19.80
CA TYR A 535 13.07 0.95 -18.97
C TYR A 535 13.91 1.92 -19.80
N GLY A 536 13.59 3.22 -19.72
CA GLY A 536 14.21 4.26 -20.59
C GLY A 536 13.57 4.40 -21.97
N GLY A 537 12.54 3.59 -22.28
CA GLY A 537 11.81 3.65 -23.55
C GLY A 537 10.60 4.59 -23.54
N ASN A 538 9.48 4.09 -24.03
CA ASN A 538 8.24 4.89 -24.21
C ASN A 538 7.72 5.50 -22.91
N CYS A 539 7.93 4.86 -21.76
CA CYS A 539 7.53 5.43 -20.46
C CYS A 539 8.19 6.78 -20.18
N MET A 540 9.45 6.98 -20.60
CA MET A 540 10.16 8.27 -20.46
C MET A 540 9.69 9.30 -21.49
N SER A 541 9.38 8.84 -22.71
CA SER A 541 8.80 9.71 -23.75
C SER A 541 7.40 10.19 -23.37
N ASP A 542 6.61 9.38 -22.67
CA ASP A 542 5.30 9.77 -22.15
C ASP A 542 5.41 10.89 -21.10
N LEU A 543 6.39 10.79 -20.17
CA LEU A 543 6.65 11.83 -19.19
C LEU A 543 7.01 13.16 -19.86
N LEU A 544 7.88 13.12 -20.89
CA LEU A 544 8.24 14.31 -21.67
C LEU A 544 7.05 14.84 -22.48
N SER A 545 6.23 13.98 -23.06
CA SER A 545 5.01 14.38 -23.80
C SER A 545 4.04 15.14 -22.91
N ALA A 546 3.87 14.70 -21.65
CA ALA A 546 2.99 15.36 -20.70
C ALA A 546 3.46 16.78 -20.33
N ILE A 547 4.73 16.93 -19.98
CA ILE A 547 5.27 18.25 -19.62
C ILE A 547 5.33 19.19 -20.83
N ASP A 548 5.66 18.68 -22.03
CA ASP A 548 5.69 19.47 -23.26
C ASP A 548 4.28 19.92 -23.67
N ASP A 549 3.25 19.10 -23.40
CA ASP A 549 1.87 19.47 -23.71
C ASP A 549 1.34 20.56 -22.78
N ILE A 550 1.52 20.46 -21.46
CA ILE A 550 1.07 21.51 -20.51
C ILE A 550 1.90 22.80 -20.68
N SER A 551 3.14 22.70 -21.16
CA SER A 551 4.01 23.85 -21.42
C SER A 551 3.51 24.77 -22.54
N LYS A 552 2.51 24.35 -23.32
CA LYS A 552 1.83 25.19 -24.32
C LYS A 552 0.86 26.19 -23.70
N GLU A 553 0.48 25.95 -22.45
CA GLU A 553 -0.46 26.81 -21.74
C GLU A 553 0.20 28.14 -21.33
N PRO A 554 -0.49 29.28 -21.49
CA PRO A 554 0.09 30.61 -21.24
C PRO A 554 0.47 30.85 -19.77
N TYR A 555 -0.15 30.10 -18.86
CA TYR A 555 0.10 30.19 -17.43
C TYR A 555 1.28 29.33 -16.95
N VAL A 556 1.87 28.50 -17.80
CA VAL A 556 3.08 27.72 -17.48
C VAL A 556 4.32 28.58 -17.78
N ASP A 557 5.21 28.66 -16.79
CA ASP A 557 6.51 29.30 -16.98
C ASP A 557 7.55 28.26 -17.38
N THR A 558 7.84 28.18 -18.67
CA THR A 558 8.79 27.20 -19.23
C THR A 558 10.23 27.40 -18.78
N ASP A 559 10.58 28.56 -18.21
CA ASP A 559 11.89 28.81 -17.61
C ASP A 559 11.97 28.33 -16.14
N ARG A 560 10.86 27.83 -15.57
CA ARG A 560 10.75 27.38 -14.19
C ARG A 560 10.09 26.00 -14.07
N LEU A 561 10.56 25.04 -14.89
CA LEU A 561 10.11 23.65 -14.83
C LEU A 561 11.00 22.84 -13.89
N GLY A 562 10.39 22.00 -13.05
CA GLY A 562 11.05 21.01 -12.19
C GLY A 562 10.59 19.60 -12.48
N CYS A 563 11.41 18.60 -12.14
CA CYS A 563 11.06 17.18 -12.25
C CYS A 563 11.31 16.50 -10.91
N VAL A 564 10.32 15.79 -10.40
CA VAL A 564 10.37 15.17 -9.07
C VAL A 564 9.77 13.77 -9.11
N GLY A 565 10.30 12.84 -8.29
CA GLY A 565 9.77 11.50 -8.20
C GLY A 565 10.47 10.64 -7.16
N ALA A 566 9.84 9.51 -6.80
CA ALA A 566 10.37 8.53 -5.85
C ALA A 566 10.40 7.12 -6.46
N SER A 567 11.31 6.26 -5.95
CA SER A 567 11.43 4.86 -6.38
C SER A 567 11.71 4.79 -7.88
N PHE A 568 10.90 4.09 -8.67
CA PHE A 568 10.98 4.18 -10.13
C PHE A 568 10.85 5.64 -10.63
N GLY A 569 10.07 6.49 -9.94
CA GLY A 569 10.00 7.93 -10.23
C GLY A 569 11.31 8.67 -9.93
N GLY A 570 12.04 8.25 -8.90
CA GLY A 570 13.40 8.73 -8.60
C GLY A 570 14.42 8.32 -9.68
N TYR A 571 14.33 7.06 -10.13
CA TYR A 571 15.05 6.60 -11.32
C TYR A 571 14.71 7.47 -12.54
N SER A 572 13.42 7.71 -12.80
CA SER A 572 12.96 8.54 -13.91
C SER A 572 13.56 9.96 -13.86
N ALA A 573 13.58 10.58 -12.67
CA ALA A 573 14.19 11.90 -12.47
C ALA A 573 15.70 11.88 -12.78
N MET A 574 16.44 10.87 -12.32
CA MET A 574 17.87 10.74 -12.60
C MET A 574 18.16 10.39 -14.07
N TRP A 575 17.31 9.57 -14.70
CA TRP A 575 17.43 9.29 -16.13
C TRP A 575 17.16 10.55 -16.97
N LEU A 576 16.07 11.27 -16.63
CA LEU A 576 15.72 12.53 -17.31
C LEU A 576 16.78 13.62 -17.09
N ALA A 577 17.52 13.63 -15.99
CA ALA A 577 18.64 14.57 -15.80
C ALA A 577 19.71 14.47 -16.90
N GLY A 578 19.80 13.31 -17.56
CA GLY A 578 20.66 13.11 -18.75
C GLY A 578 19.95 13.25 -20.10
N HIS A 579 18.62 13.44 -20.13
CA HIS A 579 17.81 13.37 -21.36
C HIS A 579 16.75 14.48 -21.51
N HIS A 580 16.73 15.49 -20.63
CA HIS A 580 15.66 16.51 -20.60
C HIS A 580 15.83 17.64 -21.60
N GLU A 581 16.96 17.72 -22.35
CA GLU A 581 17.19 18.72 -23.39
C GLU A 581 16.93 20.16 -22.92
N LYS A 582 17.44 20.52 -21.73
CA LYS A 582 17.31 21.83 -21.07
C LYS A 582 15.89 22.20 -20.58
N ARG A 583 14.92 21.30 -20.57
CA ARG A 583 13.56 21.59 -20.09
C ARG A 583 13.55 21.99 -18.63
N PHE A 584 14.18 21.19 -17.77
CA PHE A 584 14.09 21.36 -16.31
C PHE A 584 15.24 22.23 -15.76
N LYS A 585 14.95 22.95 -14.66
CA LYS A 585 15.90 23.78 -13.91
C LYS A 585 16.23 23.19 -12.53
N ALA A 586 15.49 22.19 -12.08
CA ALA A 586 15.74 21.46 -10.84
C ALA A 586 15.20 20.03 -10.93
N PHE A 587 15.91 19.10 -10.27
CA PHE A 587 15.49 17.73 -10.08
C PHE A 587 15.40 17.40 -8.58
N ILE A 588 14.46 16.52 -8.23
CA ILE A 588 14.42 15.81 -6.93
C ILE A 588 14.21 14.34 -7.22
N ALA A 589 15.13 13.50 -6.78
CA ALA A 589 15.06 12.05 -6.85
C ALA A 589 15.09 11.48 -5.43
N HIS A 590 14.01 10.84 -5.01
CA HIS A 590 13.91 10.16 -3.73
C HIS A 590 13.97 8.65 -3.97
N ASP A 591 14.80 7.94 -3.19
CA ASP A 591 14.97 6.48 -3.19
C ASP A 591 14.98 5.82 -4.59
N GLY A 592 15.55 6.52 -5.59
CA GLY A 592 15.68 6.03 -6.95
C GLY A 592 16.97 5.26 -7.18
N PHE A 593 16.94 4.30 -8.09
CA PHE A 593 18.16 3.59 -8.48
C PHE A 593 18.96 4.35 -9.56
N PHE A 594 20.25 4.49 -9.30
CA PHE A 594 21.20 5.20 -10.14
C PHE A 594 22.03 4.28 -11.02
N ASN A 595 22.50 3.16 -10.45
CA ASN A 595 23.22 2.11 -11.14
C ASN A 595 22.40 0.80 -11.08
N MET A 596 21.74 0.45 -12.18
CA MET A 596 20.82 -0.68 -12.25
C MET A 596 21.52 -2.03 -12.08
N GLU A 597 22.79 -2.14 -12.50
CA GLU A 597 23.57 -3.36 -12.31
C GLU A 597 23.88 -3.58 -10.81
N GLN A 598 24.28 -2.51 -10.11
CA GLN A 598 24.50 -2.54 -8.66
C GLN A 598 23.19 -2.80 -7.92
N GLN A 599 22.09 -2.14 -8.32
CA GLN A 599 20.75 -2.33 -7.75
C GLN A 599 20.31 -3.79 -7.78
N TYR A 600 20.56 -4.51 -8.88
CA TYR A 600 20.23 -5.94 -8.99
C TYR A 600 20.90 -6.77 -7.88
N TYR A 601 22.15 -6.46 -7.53
CA TYR A 601 22.89 -7.21 -6.50
C TYR A 601 22.64 -6.72 -5.08
N GLU A 602 21.99 -5.58 -4.90
CA GLU A 602 21.73 -4.98 -3.58
C GLU A 602 20.29 -5.15 -3.12
N THR A 603 19.32 -5.23 -4.05
CA THR A 603 17.88 -5.27 -3.72
C THR A 603 17.50 -6.56 -2.99
N GLU A 604 16.50 -6.44 -2.11
CA GLU A 604 15.86 -7.58 -1.46
C GLU A 604 14.86 -8.31 -2.38
N GLU A 605 14.41 -7.67 -3.47
CA GLU A 605 13.37 -8.15 -4.38
C GLU A 605 13.93 -8.56 -5.75
N SER A 606 14.86 -9.53 -5.79
CA SER A 606 15.49 -9.93 -7.07
C SER A 606 14.51 -10.54 -8.08
N TRP A 607 13.34 -11.03 -7.64
CA TRP A 607 12.26 -11.48 -8.54
C TRP A 607 11.85 -10.37 -9.52
N PHE A 608 11.72 -9.13 -9.05
CA PHE A 608 11.27 -7.99 -9.84
C PHE A 608 12.21 -7.67 -11.03
N PRO A 609 13.52 -7.41 -10.84
CA PRO A 609 14.42 -7.16 -11.96
C PRO A 609 14.64 -8.40 -12.84
N ASN A 610 14.45 -9.62 -12.33
CA ASN A 610 14.51 -10.81 -13.17
C ASN A 610 13.47 -10.79 -14.29
N TRP A 611 12.26 -10.34 -14.01
CA TRP A 611 11.23 -10.16 -15.03
C TRP A 611 11.37 -8.82 -15.75
N ASP A 612 11.30 -7.73 -15.00
CA ASP A 612 11.15 -6.38 -15.58
C ASP A 612 12.39 -5.87 -16.31
N LEU A 613 13.59 -6.35 -15.98
CA LEU A 613 14.82 -5.99 -16.69
C LEU A 613 15.28 -7.07 -17.67
N GLY A 614 14.57 -8.20 -17.77
CA GLY A 614 14.92 -9.31 -18.67
C GLY A 614 16.02 -10.21 -18.13
N GLY A 615 16.24 -10.22 -16.81
CA GLY A 615 17.19 -11.08 -16.10
C GLY A 615 18.35 -10.35 -15.47
N ALA A 616 19.24 -11.15 -14.84
CA ALA A 616 20.44 -10.64 -14.20
C ALA A 616 21.42 -10.00 -15.19
N PRO A 617 22.26 -9.04 -14.76
CA PRO A 617 23.26 -8.42 -15.64
C PRO A 617 24.21 -9.40 -16.31
N TYR A 618 24.49 -10.53 -15.66
CA TYR A 618 25.37 -11.58 -16.21
C TYR A 618 24.68 -12.51 -17.23
N ASN A 619 23.35 -12.49 -17.34
CA ASN A 619 22.62 -13.36 -18.30
C ASN A 619 22.86 -12.99 -19.74
N GLN A 620 23.20 -11.72 -20.02
CA GLN A 620 23.55 -11.18 -21.35
C GLN A 620 22.47 -11.41 -22.43
N THR A 621 21.17 -11.51 -22.02
CA THR A 621 20.04 -11.49 -22.95
C THR A 621 19.93 -10.13 -23.63
N GLU A 622 19.28 -10.03 -24.78
CA GLU A 622 19.12 -8.73 -25.47
C GLU A 622 18.21 -7.77 -24.66
N GLU A 623 17.23 -8.32 -23.94
CA GLU A 623 16.36 -7.58 -23.01
C GLU A 623 17.15 -6.98 -21.84
N ALA A 624 17.99 -7.79 -21.18
CA ALA A 624 18.83 -7.37 -20.08
C ALA A 624 19.84 -6.29 -20.55
N LYS A 625 20.54 -6.51 -21.66
CA LYS A 625 21.46 -5.52 -22.23
C LYS A 625 20.76 -4.19 -22.51
N ARG A 626 19.57 -4.22 -23.11
CA ARG A 626 18.77 -3.01 -23.39
C ARG A 626 18.38 -2.30 -22.10
N SER A 627 17.88 -3.04 -21.09
CA SER A 627 17.46 -2.47 -19.82
C SER A 627 18.64 -1.84 -19.08
N TYR A 628 19.74 -2.56 -18.88
CA TYR A 628 20.91 -2.03 -18.17
C TYR A 628 21.65 -0.93 -18.93
N ALA A 629 21.48 -0.83 -20.27
CA ALA A 629 21.98 0.29 -21.05
C ALA A 629 21.32 1.63 -20.66
N ASN A 630 20.09 1.58 -20.09
CA ASN A 630 19.34 2.76 -19.64
C ASN A 630 19.63 3.15 -18.16
N SER A 631 20.67 2.62 -17.57
CA SER A 631 21.08 2.97 -16.20
C SER A 631 21.55 4.41 -16.11
N PRO A 632 20.99 5.26 -15.21
CA PRO A 632 21.28 6.70 -15.15
C PRO A 632 22.76 7.05 -15.02
N HIS A 633 23.54 6.24 -14.32
CA HIS A 633 24.98 6.48 -14.13
C HIS A 633 25.77 6.55 -15.46
N LYS A 634 25.25 5.94 -16.52
CA LYS A 634 25.88 5.95 -17.86
C LYS A 634 25.69 7.28 -18.60
N PHE A 635 24.86 8.18 -18.08
CA PHE A 635 24.52 9.47 -18.70
C PHE A 635 24.91 10.69 -17.86
N VAL A 636 25.71 10.48 -16.82
CA VAL A 636 26.18 11.58 -15.93
C VAL A 636 26.97 12.64 -16.71
N ASP A 637 27.65 12.27 -17.80
CA ASP A 637 28.33 13.20 -18.68
C ASP A 637 27.40 14.26 -19.27
N LYS A 638 26.07 13.96 -19.38
CA LYS A 638 25.03 14.87 -19.87
C LYS A 638 24.33 15.67 -18.78
N TRP A 639 24.54 15.32 -17.50
CA TRP A 639 23.91 16.05 -16.40
C TRP A 639 24.48 17.47 -16.30
N ASP A 640 23.59 18.46 -16.16
CA ASP A 640 23.95 19.88 -16.09
C ASP A 640 23.04 20.71 -15.17
N THR A 641 22.06 20.07 -14.56
CA THR A 641 20.97 20.72 -13.81
C THR A 641 21.03 20.33 -12.33
N PRO A 642 20.76 21.27 -11.40
CA PRO A 642 20.75 21.00 -9.95
C PRO A 642 19.84 19.84 -9.56
N ILE A 643 20.33 18.97 -8.65
CA ILE A 643 19.61 17.77 -8.19
C ILE A 643 19.66 17.62 -6.67
N LEU A 644 18.49 17.35 -6.06
CA LEU A 644 18.36 16.90 -4.68
C LEU A 644 18.13 15.39 -4.66
N LEU A 645 18.95 14.67 -3.90
CA LEU A 645 18.81 13.24 -3.64
C LEU A 645 18.28 13.06 -2.22
N ILE A 646 17.27 12.20 -2.04
CA ILE A 646 16.69 11.88 -0.71
C ILE A 646 16.66 10.37 -0.56
N HIS A 647 16.98 9.83 0.65
CA HIS A 647 16.95 8.39 0.90
C HIS A 647 16.79 8.05 2.39
N GLY A 648 16.16 6.92 2.69
CA GLY A 648 16.19 6.26 3.98
C GLY A 648 17.30 5.20 4.04
N ASP A 649 18.09 5.16 5.10
CA ASP A 649 19.24 4.24 5.19
C ASP A 649 18.82 2.78 5.52
N ARG A 650 17.57 2.60 5.96
CA ARG A 650 16.95 1.27 6.16
C ARG A 650 16.15 0.79 4.96
N ASP A 651 16.29 1.42 3.81
CA ASP A 651 15.68 0.99 2.56
C ASP A 651 16.50 -0.18 1.97
N TYR A 652 15.92 -1.39 2.01
CA TYR A 652 16.55 -2.58 1.44
C TYR A 652 15.98 -2.95 0.07
N ARG A 653 14.94 -2.24 -0.37
CA ARG A 653 14.40 -2.32 -1.73
C ARG A 653 15.30 -1.63 -2.74
N ILE A 654 15.60 -0.36 -2.47
CA ILE A 654 16.61 0.43 -3.20
C ILE A 654 17.55 1.01 -2.15
N LEU A 655 18.81 0.56 -2.13
CA LEU A 655 19.72 0.94 -1.06
C LEU A 655 20.16 2.40 -1.17
N SER A 656 20.42 3.04 -0.03
CA SER A 656 20.91 4.43 0.07
C SER A 656 22.21 4.68 -0.67
N SER A 657 23.00 3.62 -0.94
CA SER A 657 24.20 3.65 -1.80
C SER A 657 23.93 4.25 -3.18
N GLN A 658 22.72 4.05 -3.73
CA GLN A 658 22.30 4.58 -5.04
C GLN A 658 22.24 6.12 -5.03
N SER A 659 21.58 6.71 -4.04
CA SER A 659 21.52 8.17 -3.87
C SER A 659 22.88 8.78 -3.51
N MET A 660 23.69 8.11 -2.67
CA MET A 660 25.04 8.56 -2.35
C MET A 660 25.94 8.58 -3.59
N ALA A 661 25.87 7.53 -4.43
CA ALA A 661 26.63 7.47 -5.68
C ALA A 661 26.21 8.58 -6.66
N ALA A 662 24.91 8.81 -6.83
CA ALA A 662 24.36 9.87 -7.67
C ALA A 662 24.77 11.27 -7.18
N PHE A 663 24.71 11.51 -5.85
CA PHE A 663 25.18 12.76 -5.26
C PHE A 663 26.68 13.00 -5.51
N ASN A 664 27.50 11.99 -5.27
CA ASN A 664 28.96 12.10 -5.51
C ASN A 664 29.25 12.39 -7.00
N ALA A 665 28.58 11.69 -7.92
CA ALA A 665 28.74 11.88 -9.35
C ALA A 665 28.38 13.34 -9.78
N ALA A 666 27.26 13.87 -9.29
CA ALA A 666 26.84 15.25 -9.56
C ALA A 666 27.87 16.26 -9.00
N ARG A 667 28.31 16.08 -7.76
CA ARG A 667 29.28 16.99 -7.11
C ARG A 667 30.65 16.96 -7.76
N LEU A 668 31.16 15.79 -8.13
CA LEU A 668 32.43 15.64 -8.85
C LEU A 668 32.41 16.30 -10.21
N LYS A 669 31.24 16.32 -10.87
CA LYS A 669 31.04 17.03 -12.13
C LYS A 669 30.82 18.55 -11.96
N GLY A 670 30.78 19.06 -10.74
CA GLY A 670 30.54 20.48 -10.46
C GLY A 670 29.07 20.90 -10.50
N ILE A 671 28.14 19.96 -10.58
CA ILE A 671 26.70 20.23 -10.57
C ILE A 671 26.27 20.53 -9.13
N PRO A 672 25.46 21.58 -8.90
CA PRO A 672 24.85 21.81 -7.60
C PRO A 672 24.01 20.61 -7.19
N ALA A 673 24.35 19.99 -6.07
CA ALA A 673 23.60 18.85 -5.54
C ALA A 673 23.52 18.92 -4.03
N GLN A 674 22.44 18.35 -3.48
CA GLN A 674 22.22 18.16 -2.05
C GLN A 674 21.78 16.72 -1.79
N LEU A 675 22.20 16.14 -0.68
CA LEU A 675 21.75 14.82 -0.20
C LEU A 675 21.06 15.00 1.14
N LEU A 676 19.84 14.48 1.25
CA LEU A 676 19.10 14.30 2.50
C LEU A 676 19.02 12.81 2.80
N LEU A 677 19.73 12.35 3.82
CA LEU A 677 19.75 10.96 4.25
C LEU A 677 19.07 10.83 5.62
N PHE A 678 18.15 9.89 5.75
CA PHE A 678 17.48 9.55 7.00
C PHE A 678 18.00 8.21 7.54
N PRO A 679 18.80 8.20 8.62
CA PRO A 679 19.41 6.96 9.14
C PRO A 679 18.39 5.95 9.68
N ASP A 680 17.17 6.38 9.99
CA ASP A 680 16.13 5.63 10.68
C ASP A 680 14.80 5.52 9.92
N GLU A 681 14.79 5.84 8.62
CA GLU A 681 13.65 5.63 7.72
C GLU A 681 13.98 4.54 6.68
N ASN A 682 12.94 3.92 6.15
CA ASN A 682 13.01 2.94 5.09
C ASN A 682 12.74 3.57 3.70
N HIS A 683 12.11 2.84 2.78
CA HIS A 683 11.68 3.33 1.47
C HIS A 683 10.64 4.46 1.58
N TRP A 684 10.03 4.64 2.75
CA TRP A 684 9.12 5.73 3.07
C TRP A 684 9.67 6.61 4.19
N VAL A 685 9.05 7.78 4.38
CA VAL A 685 9.35 8.70 5.50
C VAL A 685 8.13 8.71 6.39
N LEU A 686 8.22 8.03 7.54
CA LEU A 686 7.07 7.70 8.38
C LEU A 686 7.01 8.47 9.69
N LYS A 687 8.15 8.98 10.18
CA LYS A 687 8.21 9.73 11.43
C LYS A 687 7.83 11.20 11.22
N PRO A 688 7.04 11.80 12.11
CA PRO A 688 6.53 13.17 11.94
C PRO A 688 7.60 14.22 11.69
N GLN A 689 8.66 14.25 12.50
CA GLN A 689 9.74 15.23 12.35
C GLN A 689 10.55 15.01 11.07
N ASN A 690 10.80 13.76 10.70
CA ASN A 690 11.46 13.43 9.43
C ASN A 690 10.59 13.85 8.24
N GLY A 691 9.28 13.64 8.31
CA GLY A 691 8.33 14.08 7.28
C GLY A 691 8.31 15.61 7.10
N ILE A 692 8.35 16.36 8.19
CA ILE A 692 8.45 17.83 8.13
C ILE A 692 9.81 18.27 7.57
N LEU A 693 10.90 17.63 7.99
CA LEU A 693 12.25 17.90 7.43
C LEU A 693 12.28 17.62 5.94
N TRP A 694 11.67 16.50 5.51
CA TRP A 694 11.54 16.16 4.09
C TRP A 694 10.81 17.26 3.31
N GLN A 695 9.64 17.72 3.78
CA GLN A 695 8.84 18.76 3.14
C GLN A 695 9.62 20.10 3.07
N ARG A 696 10.24 20.51 4.15
CA ARG A 696 11.02 21.76 4.20
C ARG A 696 12.24 21.71 3.26
N THR A 697 12.94 20.57 3.19
CA THR A 697 14.08 20.41 2.29
C THR A 697 13.65 20.38 0.83
N PHE A 698 12.55 19.66 0.53
CA PHE A 698 11.95 19.55 -0.79
C PHE A 698 11.57 20.93 -1.36
N PHE A 699 10.78 21.70 -0.60
CA PHE A 699 10.37 23.05 -1.05
C PHE A 699 11.51 24.05 -1.03
N GLY A 700 12.39 23.98 -0.03
CA GLY A 700 13.59 24.84 0.02
C GLY A 700 14.49 24.66 -1.21
N TRP A 701 14.61 23.42 -1.71
CA TRP A 701 15.34 23.13 -2.95
C TRP A 701 14.63 23.68 -4.18
N LEU A 702 13.34 23.42 -4.34
CA LEU A 702 12.55 23.91 -5.48
C LEU A 702 12.51 25.45 -5.51
N ASP A 703 12.25 26.09 -4.38
CA ASP A 703 12.17 27.56 -4.29
C ASP A 703 13.51 28.20 -4.67
N LYS A 704 14.62 27.62 -4.26
CA LYS A 704 15.97 28.09 -4.60
C LYS A 704 16.21 28.15 -6.10
N TRP A 705 15.68 27.23 -6.88
CA TRP A 705 15.98 27.09 -8.30
C TRP A 705 14.84 27.54 -9.22
N LEU A 706 13.58 27.51 -8.73
CA LEU A 706 12.40 27.79 -9.56
C LEU A 706 11.67 29.09 -9.21
N LYS A 707 12.02 29.75 -8.08
CA LYS A 707 11.36 31.00 -7.66
C LYS A 707 12.32 32.21 -7.57
N LYS A 708 13.48 32.13 -8.16
CA LYS A 708 14.43 33.26 -8.21
C LYS A 708 14.06 34.27 -9.29
#